data_a428a5b4ecda2f012b16f8c1d12fd3a4
#
_entry.id   a428a5b4ecda2f012b16f8c1d12fd3a4
#
_cell.length_a   1.000
_cell.length_b   1.000
_cell.length_c   1.000
_cell.angle_alpha   90.00
_cell.angle_beta   90.00
_cell.angle_gamma   90.00
#
_symmetry.space_group_name_H-M   'P 1'
#
loop_
_entity.id
_entity.type
_entity.pdbx_description
1 polymer ?
#
loop_
_entity_poly.entity_id
_entity_poly.type
_entity_poly.pdbx_seq_one_letter_code
_entity_poly.pdbx_strand_id
1 'polypeptide(L)'
;MSAENLLNDEYISRKAEEFANNLKQAVQKAHNEEDIKIAAESQIRQLAKEANLELEAKYEFTVAKGRIDSAYDRVFIEYKNPKSSDRLSANPKDKGNKKVIEQIKSRFAGLKEDLGHPPESLFGVGCDGNYFIFVRYRNHQWDVQDPVEVNKYTSERFLRVLFNLGISGKPFVPEYLAKDFGSEGTVAQSGIKSLYETICTTDNPKAQTFFQQWKILFGQVCGYDVNIPSEKIIQLGEFYGIKCDENELKAPELLFSVHSYYALFIKLLASEIVSLSQSFTTSPHKKMLRAATSKKLKQELEDLESGSIFKKLNIVNFLEGDLFAWYLWAWNDSIEKLIREMVSKLDEYNPATLSEEPAKSRDLLKKLYQQLFPKTLRHDLGEYYTPDWLAEHTLNRLDYDGNPDQRLLDPSCGSGTFLVMTIAKIRHFYEEHREDCNFDEGELCQKILNNVIGFDLNPLAVMAARTNYLVAIRDLIRYVDRIEIPVYLCDSIMTPSEYGSGRLLTETGLAVDQIGSTKELKTAVANFYVPTEITTSCELVSKYAQALEDCVKNGNSQAEFIEHCQDEGLPVQAQHVHEGLYRELVRLDQVNQNGIWARIIKNAFAPLFIGKVDFVIGNPPWVNYEHLPADYREAMASIWNRYELFPKGGWRARFAKGNTDLAMIFTYSAIDNYLKENGKLGFVLTQSVFQSSSASGYRRFKIHINKKFNIQLVDDMSNFQPFDGAT
;
A
#
# COMPACT_ATOMS: atom_id res chain seq x y z
N MET A 1 30.57 0.27 -18.43
CA MET A 1 29.14 0.10 -18.16
C MET A 1 28.99 0.20 -16.66
N SER A 2 28.06 1.01 -16.13
CA SER A 2 27.83 1.09 -14.68
C SER A 2 27.15 -0.19 -14.21
N ALA A 3 27.32 -0.57 -12.93
CA ALA A 3 26.65 -1.72 -12.32
C ALA A 3 25.13 -1.71 -12.52
N GLU A 4 24.55 -0.53 -12.70
CA GLU A 4 23.13 -0.28 -12.96
C GLU A 4 22.64 -0.76 -14.34
N ASN A 5 23.53 -0.77 -15.36
CA ASN A 5 23.18 -1.25 -16.70
C ASN A 5 23.29 -2.78 -16.87
N LEU A 6 23.86 -3.47 -15.91
CA LEU A 6 24.13 -4.91 -15.97
C LEU A 6 23.08 -5.76 -15.26
N LEU A 7 22.24 -5.12 -14.42
CA LEU A 7 21.01 -5.72 -13.88
C LEU A 7 19.79 -5.47 -14.80
N ASN A 8 20.01 -4.98 -16.02
CA ASN A 8 18.97 -4.92 -17.04
C ASN A 8 18.44 -6.34 -17.28
N ASP A 9 17.13 -6.48 -17.24
CA ASP A 9 16.42 -7.74 -17.34
C ASP A 9 16.76 -8.55 -18.58
N GLU A 10 16.96 -7.90 -19.70
CA GLU A 10 17.37 -8.56 -20.95
C GLU A 10 18.78 -9.18 -20.83
N TYR A 11 19.68 -8.52 -20.12
CA TYR A 11 21.02 -9.06 -19.86
C TYR A 11 20.96 -10.25 -18.91
N ILE A 12 20.26 -10.13 -17.76
CA ILE A 12 20.13 -11.22 -16.80
C ILE A 12 19.39 -12.41 -17.45
N SER A 13 18.34 -12.17 -18.21
CA SER A 13 17.57 -13.22 -18.88
C SER A 13 18.42 -13.99 -19.88
N ARG A 14 19.24 -13.29 -20.69
CA ARG A 14 20.20 -13.92 -21.60
C ARG A 14 21.28 -14.70 -20.85
N LYS A 15 21.83 -14.12 -19.79
CA LYS A 15 22.85 -14.78 -18.96
C LYS A 15 22.33 -15.96 -18.17
N ALA A 16 21.07 -15.93 -17.78
CA ALA A 16 20.39 -17.05 -17.14
C ALA A 16 20.28 -18.25 -18.08
N GLU A 17 20.05 -18.04 -19.35
CA GLU A 17 20.04 -19.10 -20.35
C GLU A 17 21.44 -19.71 -20.53
N GLU A 18 22.49 -18.89 -20.64
CA GLU A 18 23.88 -19.33 -20.68
C GLU A 18 24.22 -20.13 -19.42
N PHE A 19 23.82 -19.64 -18.23
CA PHE A 19 24.05 -20.31 -16.95
C PHE A 19 23.37 -21.68 -16.88
N ALA A 20 22.09 -21.76 -17.25
CA ALA A 20 21.35 -23.01 -17.27
C ALA A 20 21.99 -24.07 -18.20
N ASN A 21 22.37 -23.63 -19.43
CA ASN A 21 22.98 -24.52 -20.42
C ASN A 21 24.34 -25.04 -19.94
N ASN A 22 25.15 -24.19 -19.35
CA ASN A 22 26.46 -24.59 -18.80
C ASN A 22 26.33 -25.55 -17.61
N LEU A 23 25.36 -25.32 -16.72
CA LEU A 23 25.09 -26.28 -15.64
C LEU A 23 24.66 -27.64 -16.17
N LYS A 24 23.77 -27.68 -17.16
CA LYS A 24 23.33 -28.94 -17.80
C LYS A 24 24.48 -29.66 -18.48
N GLN A 25 25.42 -28.94 -19.13
CA GLN A 25 26.63 -29.54 -19.67
C GLN A 25 27.57 -30.08 -18.58
N ALA A 26 27.70 -29.35 -17.48
CA ALA A 26 28.50 -29.79 -16.35
C ALA A 26 27.95 -31.11 -15.74
N VAL A 27 26.63 -31.25 -15.61
CA VAL A 27 25.98 -32.48 -15.13
C VAL A 27 26.36 -33.71 -15.94
N GLN A 28 26.47 -33.59 -17.27
CA GLN A 28 26.88 -34.71 -18.14
C GLN A 28 28.29 -35.19 -17.82
N LYS A 29 29.18 -34.27 -17.49
CA LYS A 29 30.61 -34.54 -17.23
C LYS A 29 30.95 -34.78 -15.77
N ALA A 30 30.05 -34.40 -14.84
CA ALA A 30 30.30 -34.44 -13.40
C ALA A 30 30.58 -35.86 -12.89
N HIS A 31 31.57 -35.97 -12.05
CA HIS A 31 31.90 -37.19 -11.26
C HIS A 31 31.48 -37.05 -9.81
N ASN A 32 31.45 -35.81 -9.27
CA ASN A 32 31.12 -35.54 -7.86
C ASN A 32 30.38 -34.18 -7.78
N GLU A 33 30.03 -33.73 -6.54
CA GLU A 33 29.36 -32.47 -6.30
C GLU A 33 30.27 -31.23 -6.57
N GLU A 34 31.59 -31.39 -6.37
CA GLU A 34 32.56 -30.33 -6.59
C GLU A 34 32.62 -29.88 -8.06
N ASP A 35 32.37 -30.79 -9.00
CA ASP A 35 32.32 -30.45 -10.44
C ASP A 35 31.17 -29.53 -10.75
N ILE A 36 30.00 -29.74 -10.10
CA ILE A 36 28.82 -28.84 -10.24
C ILE A 36 29.09 -27.48 -9.58
N LYS A 37 29.66 -27.50 -8.36
CA LYS A 37 30.05 -26.29 -7.64
C LYS A 37 31.01 -25.42 -8.47
N ILE A 38 32.10 -26.01 -8.96
CA ILE A 38 33.08 -25.29 -9.79
C ILE A 38 32.43 -24.66 -11.03
N ALA A 39 31.56 -25.40 -11.72
CA ALA A 39 30.85 -24.91 -12.89
C ALA A 39 29.94 -23.71 -12.56
N ALA A 40 29.17 -23.81 -11.49
CA ALA A 40 28.28 -22.74 -11.03
C ALA A 40 29.08 -21.50 -10.59
N GLU A 41 30.05 -21.70 -9.69
CA GLU A 41 30.86 -20.66 -9.07
C GLU A 41 31.71 -19.87 -10.08
N SER A 42 32.29 -20.57 -11.10
CA SER A 42 33.03 -19.93 -12.18
C SER A 42 32.16 -18.95 -12.95
N GLN A 43 30.92 -19.33 -13.25
CA GLN A 43 29.99 -18.45 -13.96
C GLN A 43 29.50 -17.29 -13.09
N ILE A 44 29.19 -17.55 -11.82
CA ILE A 44 28.80 -16.51 -10.87
C ILE A 44 29.89 -15.45 -10.76
N ARG A 45 31.17 -15.85 -10.61
CA ARG A 45 32.29 -14.91 -10.58
C ARG A 45 32.45 -14.12 -11.87
N GLN A 46 32.30 -14.79 -13.02
CA GLN A 46 32.37 -14.11 -14.32
C GLN A 46 31.26 -13.08 -14.44
N LEU A 47 30.02 -13.44 -14.11
CA LEU A 47 28.88 -12.54 -14.16
C LEU A 47 29.04 -11.35 -13.20
N ALA A 48 29.49 -11.59 -11.97
CA ALA A 48 29.77 -10.52 -11.00
C ALA A 48 30.85 -9.56 -11.54
N LYS A 49 31.92 -10.09 -12.14
CA LYS A 49 32.99 -9.28 -12.75
C LYS A 49 32.48 -8.46 -13.94
N GLU A 50 31.71 -9.06 -14.85
CA GLU A 50 31.09 -8.38 -15.97
C GLU A 50 30.13 -7.27 -15.50
N ALA A 51 29.43 -7.52 -14.38
CA ALA A 51 28.51 -6.59 -13.74
C ALA A 51 29.18 -5.53 -12.87
N ASN A 52 30.51 -5.60 -12.68
CA ASN A 52 31.26 -4.76 -11.73
C ASN A 52 30.65 -4.80 -10.31
N LEU A 53 30.21 -5.98 -9.88
CA LEU A 53 29.64 -6.25 -8.57
C LEU A 53 30.68 -6.88 -7.66
N GLU A 54 30.82 -6.36 -6.44
CA GLU A 54 31.62 -6.97 -5.40
C GLU A 54 30.78 -8.03 -4.67
N LEU A 55 30.94 -9.30 -5.09
CA LEU A 55 30.38 -10.45 -4.37
C LEU A 55 31.48 -11.05 -3.52
N GLU A 56 31.40 -10.91 -2.21
CA GLU A 56 32.26 -11.61 -1.26
C GLU A 56 31.78 -13.05 -1.09
N ALA A 57 32.46 -13.97 -1.77
CA ALA A 57 32.19 -15.39 -1.65
C ALA A 57 32.99 -16.01 -0.50
N LYS A 58 32.31 -16.70 0.40
CA LYS A 58 32.92 -17.56 1.43
C LYS A 58 32.68 -19.02 1.04
N TYR A 59 33.77 -19.75 0.78
CA TYR A 59 33.73 -21.16 0.38
C TYR A 59 34.03 -22.07 1.57
N GLU A 60 33.35 -23.21 1.61
CA GLU A 60 33.56 -24.20 2.67
C GLU A 60 33.51 -23.59 4.08
N PHE A 61 32.53 -22.63 4.25
CA PHE A 61 32.42 -21.86 5.46
C PHE A 61 31.78 -22.66 6.59
N THR A 62 32.52 -22.81 7.69
CA THR A 62 32.06 -23.56 8.86
C THR A 62 31.21 -22.64 9.74
N VAL A 63 30.00 -23.06 10.04
CA VAL A 63 29.07 -22.42 10.99
C VAL A 63 28.79 -23.38 12.17
N ALA A 64 28.24 -22.85 13.26
CA ALA A 64 27.97 -23.63 14.49
C ALA A 64 27.24 -24.96 14.25
N LYS A 65 26.44 -25.05 13.18
CA LYS A 65 25.68 -26.29 12.83
C LYS A 65 26.07 -26.91 11.50
N GLY A 66 27.34 -26.83 11.14
CA GLY A 66 27.92 -27.54 10.01
C GLY A 66 28.68 -26.65 9.03
N ARG A 67 28.92 -27.14 7.82
CA ARG A 67 29.71 -26.49 6.79
C ARG A 67 28.82 -26.10 5.59
N ILE A 68 28.93 -24.89 5.09
CA ILE A 68 28.25 -24.39 3.92
C ILE A 68 29.18 -24.47 2.73
N ASP A 69 28.72 -24.97 1.58
CA ASP A 69 29.54 -25.12 0.39
C ASP A 69 29.93 -23.77 -0.22
N SER A 70 28.96 -22.85 -0.35
CA SER A 70 29.20 -21.48 -0.79
C SER A 70 28.24 -20.51 -0.10
N ALA A 71 28.76 -19.39 0.40
CA ALA A 71 27.97 -18.33 1.01
C ALA A 71 28.33 -16.97 0.42
N TYR A 72 27.31 -16.18 0.11
CA TYR A 72 27.38 -14.84 -0.42
C TYR A 72 26.47 -13.94 0.46
N ASP A 73 27.06 -13.31 1.44
CA ASP A 73 26.34 -12.55 2.47
C ASP A 73 25.10 -13.31 3.01
N ARG A 74 23.92 -13.10 2.44
CA ARG A 74 22.65 -13.72 2.87
C ARG A 74 22.19 -14.89 2.04
N VAL A 75 22.86 -15.17 0.92
CA VAL A 75 22.56 -16.33 0.07
C VAL A 75 23.59 -17.42 0.32
N PHE A 76 23.13 -18.61 0.57
CA PHE A 76 24.04 -19.75 0.64
C PHE A 76 23.53 -20.94 -0.16
N ILE A 77 24.46 -21.71 -0.70
CA ILE A 77 24.21 -22.77 -1.66
C ILE A 77 24.78 -24.08 -1.10
N GLU A 78 23.95 -25.12 -1.10
CA GLU A 78 24.33 -26.51 -0.84
C GLU A 78 24.29 -27.28 -2.17
N TYR A 79 25.44 -27.72 -2.64
CA TYR A 79 25.54 -28.50 -3.87
C TYR A 79 25.30 -29.97 -3.62
N LYS A 80 24.88 -30.72 -4.64
CA LYS A 80 24.69 -32.16 -4.61
C LYS A 80 25.21 -32.81 -5.89
N ASN A 81 25.67 -34.05 -5.75
CA ASN A 81 26.11 -34.83 -6.89
C ASN A 81 24.89 -35.35 -7.68
N PRO A 82 24.71 -34.96 -8.95
CA PRO A 82 23.55 -35.34 -9.76
C PRO A 82 23.47 -36.86 -10.07
N LYS A 83 24.57 -37.59 -9.84
CA LYS A 83 24.66 -39.04 -10.09
C LYS A 83 24.64 -39.88 -8.82
N SER A 84 24.53 -39.27 -7.62
CA SER A 84 24.48 -39.94 -6.35
C SER A 84 23.06 -40.34 -5.94
N SER A 85 22.99 -41.14 -4.84
CA SER A 85 21.70 -41.43 -4.19
C SER A 85 21.04 -40.22 -3.54
N ASP A 86 21.80 -39.12 -3.34
CA ASP A 86 21.36 -37.88 -2.70
C ASP A 86 21.07 -36.79 -3.74
N ARG A 87 20.96 -37.14 -5.04
CA ARG A 87 20.57 -36.22 -6.11
C ARG A 87 19.20 -35.61 -5.85
N LEU A 88 18.98 -34.44 -6.42
CA LEU A 88 17.66 -33.82 -6.44
C LEU A 88 16.76 -34.46 -7.51
N SER A 89 15.46 -34.34 -7.35
CA SER A 89 14.48 -34.87 -8.28
C SER A 89 13.20 -34.03 -8.28
N ALA A 90 12.37 -34.17 -9.31
CA ALA A 90 11.08 -33.48 -9.39
C ALA A 90 10.10 -33.89 -8.27
N ASN A 91 10.28 -35.04 -7.64
CA ASN A 91 9.38 -35.50 -6.58
C ASN A 91 9.78 -34.87 -5.22
N PRO A 92 8.99 -33.93 -4.65
CA PRO A 92 9.32 -33.26 -3.40
C PRO A 92 9.58 -34.20 -2.19
N LYS A 93 9.02 -35.41 -2.26
CA LYS A 93 9.13 -36.41 -1.17
C LYS A 93 10.39 -37.26 -1.23
N ASP A 94 11.19 -37.12 -2.26
CA ASP A 94 12.43 -37.92 -2.41
C ASP A 94 13.42 -37.67 -1.27
N LYS A 95 14.20 -38.73 -0.96
CA LYS A 95 15.17 -38.72 0.13
C LYS A 95 16.26 -37.65 -0.06
N GLY A 96 16.74 -37.47 -1.28
CA GLY A 96 17.74 -36.44 -1.61
C GLY A 96 17.22 -35.01 -1.34
N ASN A 97 16.01 -34.72 -1.80
CA ASN A 97 15.36 -33.42 -1.57
C ASN A 97 15.17 -33.14 -0.08
N LYS A 98 14.63 -34.10 0.68
CA LYS A 98 14.46 -33.95 2.14
C LYS A 98 15.78 -33.70 2.85
N LYS A 99 16.84 -34.42 2.46
CA LYS A 99 18.16 -34.29 3.08
C LYS A 99 18.74 -32.88 2.84
N VAL A 100 18.69 -32.35 1.62
CA VAL A 100 19.22 -31.04 1.33
C VAL A 100 18.39 -29.94 2.02
N ILE A 101 17.07 -30.07 2.07
CA ILE A 101 16.20 -29.13 2.79
C ILE A 101 16.56 -29.06 4.29
N GLU A 102 16.75 -30.22 4.94
CA GLU A 102 17.15 -30.26 6.36
C GLU A 102 18.57 -29.71 6.59
N GLN A 103 19.49 -29.96 5.67
CA GLN A 103 20.81 -29.32 5.70
C GLN A 103 20.68 -27.80 5.64
N ILE A 104 19.96 -27.28 4.65
CA ILE A 104 19.74 -25.85 4.49
C ILE A 104 19.10 -25.25 5.76
N LYS A 105 18.03 -25.83 6.29
CA LYS A 105 17.39 -25.35 7.54
C LYS A 105 18.37 -25.30 8.72
N SER A 106 19.23 -26.29 8.83
CA SER A 106 20.27 -26.32 9.86
C SER A 106 21.27 -25.16 9.72
N ARG A 107 21.63 -24.77 8.47
CA ARG A 107 22.55 -23.66 8.21
C ARG A 107 21.96 -22.31 8.61
N PHE A 108 20.66 -22.10 8.45
CA PHE A 108 19.99 -20.89 8.94
C PHE A 108 20.24 -20.64 10.43
N ALA A 109 20.16 -21.69 11.24
CA ALA A 109 20.43 -21.59 12.67
C ALA A 109 21.90 -21.24 12.95
N GLY A 110 22.84 -21.86 12.23
CA GLY A 110 24.27 -21.55 12.37
C GLY A 110 24.64 -20.13 11.96
N LEU A 111 24.10 -19.64 10.86
CA LEU A 111 24.34 -18.26 10.40
C LEU A 111 23.75 -17.22 11.36
N LYS A 112 22.64 -17.53 12.03
CA LYS A 112 22.09 -16.69 13.09
C LYS A 112 23.03 -16.62 14.31
N GLU A 113 23.56 -17.77 14.73
CA GLU A 113 24.45 -17.84 15.90
C GLU A 113 25.80 -17.15 15.64
N ASP A 114 26.41 -17.35 14.46
CA ASP A 114 27.77 -16.90 14.18
C ASP A 114 27.86 -15.48 13.58
N LEU A 115 26.91 -15.11 12.74
CA LEU A 115 26.94 -13.83 12.01
C LEU A 115 25.81 -12.86 12.43
N GLY A 116 24.91 -13.29 13.32
CA GLY A 116 23.78 -12.47 13.77
C GLY A 116 22.72 -12.21 12.69
N HIS A 117 22.78 -12.91 11.55
CA HIS A 117 21.77 -12.76 10.52
C HIS A 117 20.43 -13.36 10.97
N PRO A 118 19.34 -12.58 11.01
CA PRO A 118 18.04 -13.15 11.31
C PRO A 118 17.64 -14.14 10.20
N PRO A 119 17.01 -15.27 10.55
CA PRO A 119 16.59 -16.27 9.57
C PRO A 119 15.73 -15.71 8.43
N GLU A 120 14.93 -14.70 8.71
CA GLU A 120 14.06 -14.02 7.75
C GLU A 120 14.83 -13.30 6.63
N SER A 121 16.08 -12.96 6.86
CA SER A 121 16.97 -12.29 5.89
C SER A 121 17.76 -13.26 5.01
N LEU A 122 17.74 -14.55 5.32
CA LEU A 122 18.56 -15.56 4.65
C LEU A 122 17.80 -16.24 3.50
N PHE A 123 18.56 -16.68 2.50
CA PHE A 123 18.08 -17.45 1.38
C PHE A 123 18.98 -18.67 1.15
N GLY A 124 18.41 -19.87 1.27
CA GLY A 124 19.11 -21.13 1.04
C GLY A 124 18.74 -21.73 -0.31
N VAL A 125 19.74 -22.22 -1.03
CA VAL A 125 19.58 -22.86 -2.34
C VAL A 125 20.20 -24.26 -2.32
N GLY A 126 19.41 -25.26 -2.68
CA GLY A 126 19.95 -26.60 -3.03
C GLY A 126 20.09 -26.67 -4.55
N CYS A 127 21.24 -27.15 -5.03
CA CYS A 127 21.52 -27.29 -6.47
C CYS A 127 22.30 -28.56 -6.79
N ASP A 128 21.82 -29.36 -7.77
CA ASP A 128 22.58 -30.48 -8.31
C ASP A 128 22.88 -30.32 -9.82
N GLY A 129 22.57 -29.13 -10.37
CA GLY A 129 22.71 -28.80 -11.78
C GLY A 129 21.53 -29.23 -12.65
N ASN A 130 20.65 -30.14 -12.18
CA ASN A 130 19.40 -30.49 -12.83
C ASN A 130 18.22 -29.78 -12.18
N TYR A 131 18.27 -29.59 -10.86
CA TYR A 131 17.19 -29.00 -10.07
C TYR A 131 17.72 -27.95 -9.11
N PHE A 132 16.86 -26.97 -8.83
CA PHE A 132 16.98 -26.07 -7.70
C PHE A 132 15.93 -26.39 -6.64
N ILE A 133 16.28 -26.18 -5.36
CA ILE A 133 15.34 -26.13 -4.23
C ILE A 133 15.60 -24.81 -3.51
N PHE A 134 14.58 -23.97 -3.39
CA PHE A 134 14.67 -22.70 -2.70
C PHE A 134 14.03 -22.79 -1.32
N VAL A 135 14.76 -22.33 -0.28
CA VAL A 135 14.33 -22.43 1.12
C VAL A 135 14.46 -21.07 1.78
N ARG A 136 13.39 -20.62 2.42
CA ARG A 136 13.36 -19.40 3.23
C ARG A 136 12.66 -19.64 4.56
N TYR A 137 12.86 -18.69 5.48
CA TYR A 137 12.13 -18.64 6.74
C TYR A 137 11.38 -17.32 6.80
N ARG A 138 10.02 -17.36 6.86
CA ARG A 138 9.16 -16.19 6.83
C ARG A 138 7.97 -16.39 7.75
N ASN A 139 7.52 -15.33 8.42
CA ASN A 139 6.35 -15.39 9.30
C ASN A 139 6.39 -16.55 10.30
N HIS A 140 7.58 -16.81 10.88
CA HIS A 140 7.84 -17.93 11.79
C HIS A 140 7.61 -19.32 11.19
N GLN A 141 7.56 -19.45 9.87
CA GLN A 141 7.39 -20.72 9.15
C GLN A 141 8.46 -20.92 8.08
N TRP A 142 8.71 -22.19 7.76
CA TRP A 142 9.57 -22.55 6.64
C TRP A 142 8.79 -22.48 5.33
N ASP A 143 9.26 -21.66 4.43
CA ASP A 143 8.84 -21.59 3.05
C ASP A 143 9.82 -22.41 2.21
N VAL A 144 9.42 -23.64 1.87
CA VAL A 144 10.21 -24.60 1.09
C VAL A 144 9.47 -24.83 -0.22
N GLN A 145 10.09 -24.43 -1.31
CA GLN A 145 9.50 -24.63 -2.63
C GLN A 145 9.76 -26.03 -3.14
N ASP A 146 8.84 -26.53 -3.95
CA ASP A 146 9.03 -27.77 -4.66
C ASP A 146 10.25 -27.68 -5.60
N PRO A 147 10.96 -28.79 -5.82
CA PRO A 147 12.10 -28.79 -6.72
C PRO A 147 11.73 -28.32 -8.11
N VAL A 148 12.45 -27.35 -8.65
CA VAL A 148 12.25 -26.83 -10.00
C VAL A 148 13.42 -27.16 -10.91
N GLU A 149 13.15 -27.52 -12.16
CA GLU A 149 14.17 -27.85 -13.15
C GLU A 149 15.06 -26.64 -13.44
N VAL A 150 16.38 -26.87 -13.61
CA VAL A 150 17.32 -25.85 -14.07
C VAL A 150 17.01 -25.49 -15.51
N ASN A 151 16.45 -24.32 -15.73
CA ASN A 151 16.15 -23.74 -17.04
C ASN A 151 16.42 -22.24 -17.02
N LYS A 152 16.16 -21.56 -18.13
CA LYS A 152 16.34 -20.09 -18.23
C LYS A 152 15.64 -19.34 -17.09
N TYR A 153 14.38 -19.64 -16.81
CA TYR A 153 13.56 -18.89 -15.84
C TYR A 153 13.98 -19.15 -14.39
N THR A 154 14.24 -20.39 -14.04
CA THR A 154 14.69 -20.76 -12.69
C THR A 154 16.11 -20.27 -12.40
N SER A 155 16.97 -20.26 -13.42
CA SER A 155 18.32 -19.69 -13.35
C SER A 155 18.30 -18.15 -13.29
N GLU A 156 17.41 -17.51 -14.02
CA GLU A 156 17.18 -16.06 -13.90
C GLU A 156 16.79 -15.68 -12.47
N ARG A 157 15.83 -16.40 -11.89
CA ARG A 157 15.42 -16.23 -10.51
C ARG A 157 16.60 -16.42 -9.53
N PHE A 158 17.36 -17.50 -9.69
CA PHE A 158 18.54 -17.76 -8.86
C PHE A 158 19.56 -16.62 -8.95
N LEU A 159 19.89 -16.17 -10.14
CA LEU A 159 20.87 -15.08 -10.34
C LEU A 159 20.35 -13.76 -9.77
N ARG A 160 19.07 -13.44 -9.92
CA ARG A 160 18.47 -12.24 -9.30
C ARG A 160 18.57 -12.28 -7.78
N VAL A 161 18.21 -13.40 -7.17
CA VAL A 161 18.32 -13.58 -5.72
C VAL A 161 19.77 -13.43 -5.27
N LEU A 162 20.70 -14.07 -5.96
CA LEU A 162 22.11 -14.03 -5.64
C LEU A 162 22.68 -12.60 -5.71
N PHE A 163 22.41 -11.88 -6.78
CA PHE A 163 22.93 -10.52 -6.95
C PHE A 163 22.23 -9.50 -6.04
N ASN A 164 20.96 -9.71 -5.71
CA ASN A 164 20.22 -8.81 -4.84
C ASN A 164 20.57 -8.99 -3.35
N LEU A 165 20.77 -10.21 -2.90
CA LEU A 165 21.06 -10.52 -1.50
C LEU A 165 22.55 -10.72 -1.19
N GLY A 166 23.35 -10.99 -2.20
CA GLY A 166 24.81 -11.13 -2.06
C GLY A 166 25.54 -9.78 -1.91
N ILE A 167 24.85 -8.65 -2.11
CA ILE A 167 25.39 -7.30 -1.94
C ILE A 167 25.11 -6.82 -0.52
N SER A 168 26.10 -6.18 0.10
CA SER A 168 26.01 -5.67 1.48
C SER A 168 24.94 -4.60 1.69
N GLY A 169 24.27 -4.59 2.84
CA GLY A 169 23.25 -3.64 3.27
C GLY A 169 22.09 -4.31 4.02
N LYS A 170 21.36 -3.58 4.87
CA LYS A 170 20.21 -4.10 5.61
C LYS A 170 19.07 -4.47 4.63
N PRO A 171 18.36 -5.61 4.82
CA PRO A 171 17.22 -5.92 3.99
C PRO A 171 16.00 -5.04 4.33
N PHE A 172 15.22 -4.69 3.33
CA PHE A 172 13.91 -4.09 3.50
C PHE A 172 12.89 -5.13 3.96
N VAL A 173 12.96 -5.52 5.22
CA VAL A 173 11.98 -6.41 5.86
C VAL A 173 11.30 -5.68 7.02
N PRO A 174 10.02 -6.00 7.32
CA PRO A 174 9.26 -5.29 8.35
C PRO A 174 9.97 -5.19 9.71
N GLU A 175 10.73 -6.21 10.10
CA GLU A 175 11.43 -6.30 11.37
C GLU A 175 12.53 -5.23 11.51
N TYR A 176 13.34 -5.06 10.48
CA TYR A 176 14.41 -4.04 10.50
C TYR A 176 13.86 -2.63 10.36
N LEU A 177 12.89 -2.43 9.44
CA LEU A 177 12.25 -1.13 9.29
C LEU A 177 11.56 -0.70 10.59
N ALA A 178 10.86 -1.61 11.24
CA ALA A 178 10.19 -1.35 12.50
C ALA A 178 11.17 -1.02 13.65
N LYS A 179 12.35 -1.66 13.66
CA LYS A 179 13.40 -1.37 14.65
C LYS A 179 14.03 0.02 14.44
N ASP A 180 14.32 0.39 13.19
CA ASP A 180 15.06 1.62 12.89
C ASP A 180 14.12 2.84 12.76
N PHE A 181 12.90 2.66 12.24
CA PHE A 181 11.93 3.73 11.98
C PHE A 181 10.64 3.64 12.80
N GLY A 182 10.46 2.58 13.58
CA GLY A 182 9.32 2.44 14.50
C GLY A 182 9.49 3.28 15.76
N SER A 183 8.52 3.18 16.65
CA SER A 183 8.42 4.03 17.86
C SER A 183 9.64 4.00 18.79
N GLU A 184 10.35 2.87 18.85
CA GLU A 184 11.56 2.73 19.66
C GLU A 184 12.81 3.28 18.96
N GLY A 185 12.72 3.57 17.66
CA GLY A 185 13.81 4.14 16.87
C GLY A 185 14.08 5.61 17.21
N THR A 186 15.35 5.99 17.34
CA THR A 186 15.75 7.37 17.65
C THR A 186 15.24 8.37 16.63
N VAL A 187 15.14 7.97 15.36
CA VAL A 187 14.65 8.83 14.26
C VAL A 187 13.17 9.14 14.45
N ALA A 188 12.35 8.16 14.87
CA ALA A 188 10.93 8.39 15.12
C ALA A 188 10.71 9.30 16.34
N GLN A 189 11.42 9.03 17.43
CA GLN A 189 11.27 9.82 18.67
C GLN A 189 11.63 11.29 18.46
N SER A 190 12.81 11.58 17.88
CA SER A 190 13.22 12.95 17.61
C SER A 190 12.37 13.60 16.51
N GLY A 191 12.01 12.85 15.48
CA GLY A 191 11.28 13.35 14.32
C GLY A 191 9.84 13.73 14.61
N ILE A 192 9.09 12.86 15.31
CA ILE A 192 7.70 13.14 15.68
C ILE A 192 7.61 14.35 16.61
N LYS A 193 8.53 14.47 17.56
CA LYS A 193 8.63 15.64 18.40
C LYS A 193 8.87 16.92 17.59
N SER A 194 9.81 16.89 16.65
CA SER A 194 10.13 18.04 15.78
C SER A 194 8.93 18.46 14.92
N LEU A 195 8.20 17.50 14.39
CA LEU A 195 6.98 17.77 13.60
C LEU A 195 5.88 18.36 14.48
N TYR A 196 5.68 17.83 15.70
CA TYR A 196 4.71 18.35 16.66
C TYR A 196 4.99 19.80 17.06
N GLU A 197 6.21 20.09 17.46
CA GLU A 197 6.62 21.45 17.81
C GLU A 197 6.43 22.41 16.64
N THR A 198 6.72 21.96 15.40
CA THR A 198 6.59 22.77 14.20
C THR A 198 5.11 23.03 13.85
N ILE A 199 4.22 22.03 13.87
CA ILE A 199 2.80 22.25 13.54
C ILE A 199 2.08 23.09 14.60
N CYS A 200 2.47 22.95 15.87
CA CYS A 200 1.93 23.75 16.97
C CYS A 200 2.30 25.23 16.91
N THR A 201 3.41 25.57 16.26
CA THR A 201 3.96 26.94 16.26
C THR A 201 3.89 27.65 14.91
N THR A 202 3.60 26.93 13.82
CA THR A 202 3.55 27.53 12.50
C THR A 202 2.25 28.27 12.26
N ASP A 203 2.35 29.52 11.77
CA ASP A 203 1.23 30.35 11.31
C ASP A 203 1.05 30.27 9.78
N ASN A 204 1.79 29.39 9.10
CA ASN A 204 1.71 29.28 7.65
C ASN A 204 0.33 28.78 7.21
N PRO A 205 -0.44 29.55 6.41
CA PRO A 205 -1.82 29.22 6.07
C PRO A 205 -1.94 27.87 5.33
N LYS A 206 -0.97 27.55 4.49
CA LYS A 206 -0.97 26.28 3.71
C LYS A 206 -0.72 25.06 4.60
N ALA A 207 0.23 25.16 5.53
CA ALA A 207 0.46 24.11 6.50
C ALA A 207 -0.78 23.86 7.38
N GLN A 208 -1.42 24.92 7.84
CA GLN A 208 -2.66 24.83 8.62
C GLN A 208 -3.82 24.26 7.80
N THR A 209 -3.94 24.60 6.52
CA THR A 209 -4.97 24.04 5.62
C THR A 209 -4.85 22.52 5.50
N PHE A 210 -3.64 21.99 5.32
CA PHE A 210 -3.39 20.54 5.26
C PHE A 210 -3.75 19.86 6.57
N PHE A 211 -3.38 20.44 7.69
CA PHE A 211 -3.74 19.95 9.01
C PHE A 211 -5.26 19.89 9.23
N GLN A 212 -5.97 20.96 8.92
CA GLN A 212 -7.44 21.03 9.09
C GLN A 212 -8.15 20.02 8.17
N GLN A 213 -7.70 19.87 6.92
CA GLN A 213 -8.28 18.87 6.01
C GLN A 213 -8.04 17.44 6.50
N TRP A 214 -6.84 17.14 6.95
CA TRP A 214 -6.54 15.86 7.57
C TRP A 214 -7.43 15.60 8.79
N LYS A 215 -7.61 16.60 9.65
CA LYS A 215 -8.43 16.49 10.86
C LYS A 215 -9.89 16.13 10.55
N ILE A 216 -10.48 16.67 9.47
CA ILE A 216 -11.80 16.31 9.02
C ILE A 216 -11.85 14.88 8.53
N LEU A 217 -10.97 14.49 7.60
CA LEU A 217 -10.96 13.15 7.02
C LEU A 217 -10.68 12.08 8.09
N PHE A 218 -9.67 12.32 8.91
CA PHE A 218 -9.31 11.39 9.97
C PHE A 218 -10.39 11.25 11.04
N GLY A 219 -11.05 12.36 11.40
CA GLY A 219 -12.17 12.35 12.36
C GLY A 219 -13.36 11.51 11.89
N GLN A 220 -13.54 11.32 10.57
CA GLN A 220 -14.63 10.48 10.03
C GLN A 220 -14.37 8.97 10.18
N VAL A 221 -13.12 8.57 10.35
CA VAL A 221 -12.73 7.15 10.50
C VAL A 221 -12.36 6.78 11.94
N CYS A 222 -12.18 7.78 12.82
CA CYS A 222 -11.83 7.55 14.22
C CYS A 222 -13.01 7.09 15.05
N GLY A 223 -12.74 6.17 15.98
CA GLY A 223 -13.72 5.68 16.96
C GLY A 223 -14.01 6.63 18.13
N TYR A 224 -13.40 7.83 18.17
CA TYR A 224 -13.58 8.82 19.25
C TYR A 224 -13.32 10.26 18.76
N ASP A 225 -13.70 11.25 19.59
CA ASP A 225 -13.45 12.66 19.29
C ASP A 225 -11.96 12.99 19.42
N VAL A 226 -11.28 13.17 18.29
CA VAL A 226 -9.83 13.48 18.20
C VAL A 226 -9.44 14.78 18.91
N ASN A 227 -10.41 15.67 19.21
CA ASN A 227 -10.15 16.93 19.90
C ASN A 227 -9.97 16.76 21.41
N ILE A 228 -10.36 15.62 21.98
CA ILE A 228 -10.32 15.39 23.42
C ILE A 228 -9.11 14.50 23.72
N PRO A 229 -8.09 14.98 24.47
CA PRO A 229 -6.97 14.15 24.87
C PRO A 229 -7.46 12.99 25.76
N SER A 230 -7.27 11.75 25.30
CA SER A 230 -7.44 10.59 26.17
C SER A 230 -6.15 10.34 26.95
N GLU A 231 -6.25 9.61 28.07
CA GLU A 231 -5.06 9.18 28.85
C GLU A 231 -4.01 8.49 27.96
N LYS A 232 -4.48 7.71 26.98
CA LYS A 232 -3.62 7.02 26.01
C LYS A 232 -2.87 7.96 25.07
N ILE A 233 -3.48 9.07 24.65
CA ILE A 233 -2.81 10.10 23.84
C ILE A 233 -1.79 10.88 24.67
N ILE A 234 -2.07 11.12 25.95
CA ILE A 234 -1.13 11.72 26.88
C ILE A 234 0.11 10.82 27.02
N GLN A 235 -0.10 9.52 27.23
CA GLN A 235 0.98 8.52 27.26
C GLN A 235 1.77 8.46 25.95
N LEU A 236 1.12 8.63 24.79
CA LEU A 236 1.79 8.72 23.49
C LEU A 236 2.68 9.98 23.43
N GLY A 237 2.20 11.12 23.89
CA GLY A 237 2.97 12.35 23.97
C GLY A 237 4.22 12.18 24.85
N GLU A 238 4.04 11.64 26.05
CA GLU A 238 5.16 11.34 26.98
C GLU A 238 6.19 10.39 26.35
N PHE A 239 5.71 9.35 25.65
CA PHE A 239 6.56 8.38 24.96
C PHE A 239 7.47 9.06 23.91
N TYR A 240 6.95 10.05 23.16
CA TYR A 240 7.74 10.83 22.21
C TYR A 240 8.46 12.04 22.84
N GLY A 241 8.53 12.09 24.18
CA GLY A 241 9.26 13.13 24.89
C GLY A 241 8.61 14.52 24.80
N ILE A 242 7.32 14.57 24.52
CA ILE A 242 6.52 15.79 24.54
C ILE A 242 6.00 15.97 25.97
N LYS A 243 6.65 16.87 26.70
CA LYS A 243 6.29 17.18 28.09
C LYS A 243 5.32 18.36 28.07
N CYS A 244 4.05 18.07 28.24
CA CYS A 244 2.99 19.08 28.42
C CYS A 244 2.11 18.65 29.58
N ASP A 245 1.56 19.62 30.32
CA ASP A 245 0.46 19.34 31.23
C ASP A 245 -0.75 18.80 30.41
N GLU A 246 -1.61 18.00 31.05
CA GLU A 246 -2.75 17.36 30.37
C GLU A 246 -3.64 18.32 29.57
N ASN A 247 -3.72 19.58 30.01
CA ASN A 247 -4.50 20.64 29.36
C ASN A 247 -3.74 21.37 28.23
N GLU A 248 -2.43 21.14 28.07
CA GLU A 248 -1.58 21.81 27.07
C GLU A 248 -1.30 20.92 25.86
N LEU A 249 -1.49 19.59 25.96
CA LEU A 249 -1.25 18.66 24.87
C LEU A 249 -2.32 18.82 23.79
N LYS A 250 -1.87 19.20 22.59
CA LYS A 250 -2.73 19.28 21.41
C LYS A 250 -2.82 17.91 20.72
N ALA A 251 -3.84 17.14 21.06
CA ALA A 251 -4.02 15.75 20.60
C ALA A 251 -4.07 15.61 19.07
N PRO A 252 -4.83 16.43 18.31
CA PRO A 252 -4.85 16.35 16.85
C PRO A 252 -3.49 16.61 16.23
N GLU A 253 -2.73 17.61 16.74
CA GLU A 253 -1.40 17.95 16.26
C GLU A 253 -0.41 16.82 16.50
N LEU A 254 -0.50 16.12 17.63
CA LEU A 254 0.33 14.95 17.92
C LEU A 254 0.04 13.81 16.95
N LEU A 255 -1.23 13.45 16.75
CA LEU A 255 -1.62 12.40 15.81
C LEU A 255 -1.23 12.74 14.38
N PHE A 256 -1.42 14.00 13.96
CA PHE A 256 -0.99 14.47 12.65
C PHE A 256 0.53 14.38 12.47
N SER A 257 1.30 14.66 13.52
CA SER A 257 2.76 14.56 13.49
C SER A 257 3.24 13.12 13.34
N VAL A 258 2.60 12.16 14.02
CA VAL A 258 2.91 10.73 13.86
C VAL A 258 2.57 10.29 12.44
N HIS A 259 1.43 10.67 11.91
CA HIS A 259 1.03 10.38 10.53
C HIS A 259 1.97 11.03 9.50
N SER A 260 2.39 12.28 9.74
CA SER A 260 3.33 12.99 8.87
C SER A 260 4.70 12.32 8.82
N TYR A 261 5.21 11.88 9.97
CA TYR A 261 6.46 11.11 10.04
C TYR A 261 6.37 9.83 9.22
N TYR A 262 5.29 9.07 9.39
CA TYR A 262 5.10 7.82 8.67
C TYR A 262 4.91 8.05 7.17
N ALA A 263 4.13 9.05 6.77
CA ALA A 263 3.93 9.41 5.37
C ALA A 263 5.25 9.80 4.69
N LEU A 264 6.09 10.60 5.36
CA LEU A 264 7.41 10.97 4.87
C LEU A 264 8.28 9.73 4.65
N PHE A 265 8.32 8.82 5.63
CA PHE A 265 9.04 7.55 5.50
C PHE A 265 8.54 6.74 4.30
N ILE A 266 7.21 6.58 4.13
CA ILE A 266 6.61 5.86 2.99
C ILE A 266 7.02 6.46 1.66
N LYS A 267 7.01 7.79 1.52
CA LYS A 267 7.39 8.47 0.28
C LYS A 267 8.86 8.24 -0.08
N LEU A 268 9.74 8.31 0.89
CA LEU A 268 11.16 8.01 0.70
C LEU A 268 11.34 6.54 0.31
N LEU A 269 10.70 5.61 1.00
CA LEU A 269 10.73 4.18 0.68
C LEU A 269 10.19 3.90 -0.72
N ALA A 270 9.01 4.44 -1.06
CA ALA A 270 8.42 4.26 -2.39
C ALA A 270 9.30 4.81 -3.50
N SER A 271 9.97 5.95 -3.27
CA SER A 271 10.90 6.53 -4.24
C SER A 271 12.12 5.62 -4.52
N GLU A 272 12.59 4.87 -3.50
CA GLU A 272 13.66 3.88 -3.67
C GLU A 272 13.17 2.66 -4.44
N ILE A 273 11.99 2.13 -4.10
CA ILE A 273 11.38 0.99 -4.81
C ILE A 273 11.23 1.30 -6.29
N VAL A 274 10.75 2.49 -6.59
CA VAL A 274 10.49 2.96 -7.94
C VAL A 274 11.81 3.21 -8.70
N SER A 275 12.84 3.70 -8.02
CA SER A 275 14.15 3.95 -8.64
C SER A 275 14.85 2.66 -9.11
N LEU A 276 14.52 1.50 -8.52
CA LEU A 276 15.02 0.19 -8.95
C LEU A 276 14.41 -0.29 -10.27
N SER A 277 13.21 0.18 -10.61
CA SER A 277 12.51 -0.24 -11.83
C SER A 277 13.08 0.41 -13.09
N GLN A 278 13.92 1.41 -12.94
CA GLN A 278 14.60 2.08 -14.04
C GLN A 278 16.07 2.34 -13.69
N SER A 279 16.89 2.39 -14.73
CA SER A 279 18.32 2.74 -14.65
C SER A 279 18.53 4.21 -14.27
N PHE A 280 18.05 4.63 -13.10
CA PHE A 280 18.41 5.95 -12.59
C PHE A 280 19.89 5.99 -12.22
N THR A 281 20.60 6.96 -12.71
CA THR A 281 22.03 7.16 -12.41
C THR A 281 22.30 7.48 -10.93
N THR A 282 21.29 7.90 -10.18
CA THR A 282 21.38 8.16 -8.73
C THR A 282 19.99 8.11 -8.10
N SER A 283 19.83 7.31 -7.04
CA SER A 283 18.57 7.22 -6.29
C SER A 283 18.23 8.55 -5.58
N PRO A 284 16.94 8.81 -5.30
CA PRO A 284 16.50 10.06 -4.67
C PRO A 284 17.15 10.31 -3.32
N HIS A 285 17.22 9.32 -2.44
CA HIS A 285 17.85 9.50 -1.12
C HIS A 285 19.33 9.83 -1.23
N LYS A 286 20.09 9.26 -2.19
CA LYS A 286 21.49 9.60 -2.43
C LYS A 286 21.68 11.04 -2.92
N LYS A 287 20.71 11.59 -3.66
CA LYS A 287 20.72 13.02 -4.02
C LYS A 287 20.52 13.88 -2.77
N MET A 288 19.60 13.51 -1.91
CA MET A 288 19.35 14.21 -0.65
C MET A 288 20.55 14.15 0.29
N LEU A 289 21.22 13.00 0.42
CA LEU A 289 22.47 12.85 1.20
C LEU A 289 23.58 13.78 0.71
N ARG A 290 23.70 13.93 -0.63
CA ARG A 290 24.70 14.81 -1.25
C ARG A 290 24.32 16.29 -1.20
N ALA A 291 23.11 16.64 -0.75
CA ALA A 291 22.67 18.02 -0.66
C ALA A 291 23.39 18.75 0.48
N ALA A 292 24.44 19.52 0.14
CA ALA A 292 25.30 20.19 1.12
C ALA A 292 24.64 21.35 1.87
N THR A 293 23.54 21.93 1.32
CA THR A 293 22.86 23.09 1.91
C THR A 293 21.39 22.76 2.18
N SER A 294 20.82 23.44 3.18
CA SER A 294 19.38 23.35 3.52
C SER A 294 18.47 23.63 2.30
N LYS A 295 18.80 24.67 1.54
CA LYS A 295 18.06 25.04 0.32
C LYS A 295 18.06 23.91 -0.71
N LYS A 296 19.20 23.24 -0.94
CA LYS A 296 19.31 22.16 -1.91
C LYS A 296 18.55 20.92 -1.41
N LEU A 297 18.64 20.59 -0.11
CA LEU A 297 17.88 19.48 0.46
C LEU A 297 16.37 19.72 0.31
N LYS A 298 15.90 20.92 0.63
CA LYS A 298 14.50 21.29 0.47
C LYS A 298 14.04 21.17 -0.98
N GLN A 299 14.87 21.57 -1.95
CA GLN A 299 14.55 21.44 -3.38
C GLN A 299 14.42 19.98 -3.81
N GLU A 300 15.29 19.08 -3.35
CA GLU A 300 15.18 17.62 -3.65
C GLU A 300 13.89 17.03 -3.04
N LEU A 301 13.46 17.54 -1.89
CA LEU A 301 12.18 17.15 -1.29
C LEU A 301 10.97 17.73 -2.03
N GLU A 302 11.05 18.97 -2.49
CA GLU A 302 10.02 19.58 -3.34
C GLU A 302 9.83 18.77 -4.63
N ASP A 303 10.93 18.27 -5.22
CA ASP A 303 10.87 17.36 -6.38
C ASP A 303 10.19 16.02 -6.03
N LEU A 304 10.48 15.44 -4.85
CA LEU A 304 9.79 14.24 -4.38
C LEU A 304 8.30 14.50 -4.18
N GLU A 305 7.94 15.56 -3.44
CA GLU A 305 6.55 15.91 -3.08
C GLU A 305 5.72 16.37 -4.29
N SER A 306 6.36 16.88 -5.35
CA SER A 306 5.70 17.16 -6.64
C SER A 306 5.32 15.90 -7.41
N GLY A 307 5.81 14.73 -6.96
CA GLY A 307 5.63 13.45 -7.64
C GLY A 307 6.46 13.31 -8.92
N SER A 308 7.45 14.18 -9.15
CA SER A 308 8.25 14.18 -10.38
C SER A 308 8.96 12.84 -10.63
N ILE A 309 9.39 12.15 -9.56
CA ILE A 309 10.03 10.84 -9.60
C ILE A 309 9.06 9.78 -10.13
N PHE A 310 7.84 9.77 -9.59
CA PHE A 310 6.79 8.83 -9.99
C PHE A 310 6.29 9.10 -11.40
N LYS A 311 6.12 10.38 -11.77
CA LYS A 311 5.72 10.79 -13.13
C LYS A 311 6.73 10.37 -14.21
N LYS A 312 8.03 10.36 -13.92
CA LYS A 312 9.06 9.84 -14.83
C LYS A 312 8.90 8.36 -15.16
N LEU A 313 8.21 7.63 -14.30
CA LEU A 313 7.83 6.23 -14.48
C LEU A 313 6.39 6.07 -14.95
N ASN A 314 5.78 7.16 -15.40
CA ASN A 314 4.38 7.21 -15.81
C ASN A 314 3.40 6.77 -14.71
N ILE A 315 3.80 6.83 -13.43
CA ILE A 315 2.93 6.65 -12.27
C ILE A 315 2.32 8.00 -11.94
N VAL A 316 1.03 8.17 -12.28
CA VAL A 316 0.42 9.51 -12.33
C VAL A 316 -0.24 9.93 -11.03
N ASN A 317 -0.67 8.99 -10.16
CA ASN A 317 -1.52 9.30 -9.01
C ASN A 317 -0.93 8.92 -7.64
N PHE A 318 0.35 8.59 -7.53
CA PHE A 318 0.94 8.09 -6.28
C PHE A 318 0.74 9.05 -5.09
N LEU A 319 0.95 10.36 -5.29
CA LEU A 319 0.80 11.41 -4.28
C LEU A 319 -0.53 12.16 -4.37
N GLU A 320 -1.49 11.70 -5.17
CA GLU A 320 -2.80 12.35 -5.23
C GLU A 320 -3.55 12.21 -3.90
N GLY A 321 -4.01 13.32 -3.35
CA GLY A 321 -4.68 13.39 -2.06
C GLY A 321 -3.72 13.40 -0.85
N ASP A 322 -2.41 13.54 -1.08
CA ASP A 322 -1.43 13.65 0.00
C ASP A 322 -1.58 14.98 0.78
N LEU A 323 -1.70 14.87 2.10
CA LEU A 323 -1.82 15.97 3.04
C LEU A 323 -0.54 16.21 3.85
N PHE A 324 0.50 15.40 3.63
CA PHE A 324 1.65 15.34 4.50
C PHE A 324 2.90 16.06 3.96
N ALA A 325 2.75 16.87 2.91
CA ALA A 325 3.83 17.73 2.40
C ALA A 325 3.92 19.10 3.13
N TRP A 326 3.09 19.33 4.12
CA TRP A 326 2.93 20.59 4.85
C TRP A 326 4.24 21.16 5.41
N TYR A 327 5.16 20.31 5.83
CA TYR A 327 6.45 20.67 6.44
C TYR A 327 7.35 21.50 5.51
N LEU A 328 7.14 21.42 4.18
CA LEU A 328 7.87 22.25 3.22
C LEU A 328 7.56 23.75 3.39
N TRP A 329 6.34 24.10 3.81
CA TRP A 329 5.95 25.49 4.08
C TRP A 329 6.25 25.94 5.52
N ALA A 330 6.54 24.99 6.41
CA ALA A 330 6.97 25.24 7.78
C ALA A 330 8.44 24.82 8.01
N TRP A 331 9.26 24.92 6.96
CA TRP A 331 10.65 24.46 6.95
C TRP A 331 11.52 25.18 8.00
N ASN A 332 12.22 24.39 8.83
CA ASN A 332 13.13 24.87 9.87
C ASN A 332 14.28 23.86 10.12
N ASP A 333 15.23 24.22 10.99
CA ASP A 333 16.41 23.39 11.25
C ASP A 333 16.04 22.02 11.84
N SER A 334 14.96 21.92 12.63
CA SER A 334 14.50 20.64 13.21
C SER A 334 13.95 19.70 12.14
N ILE A 335 13.20 20.23 11.18
CA ILE A 335 12.72 19.47 10.01
C ILE A 335 13.89 19.03 9.13
N GLU A 336 14.86 19.92 8.85
CA GLU A 336 16.06 19.56 8.09
C GLU A 336 16.80 18.41 8.77
N LYS A 337 17.01 18.49 10.08
CA LYS A 337 17.68 17.44 10.86
C LYS A 337 16.95 16.11 10.76
N LEU A 338 15.63 16.08 10.94
CA LEU A 338 14.81 14.88 10.77
C LEU A 338 15.03 14.24 9.40
N ILE A 339 14.93 15.03 8.33
CA ILE A 339 15.10 14.52 6.96
C ILE A 339 16.48 13.90 6.76
N ARG A 340 17.55 14.57 7.22
CA ARG A 340 18.92 14.06 7.11
C ARG A 340 19.12 12.76 7.88
N GLU A 341 18.57 12.65 9.09
CA GLU A 341 18.64 11.43 9.90
C GLU A 341 17.88 10.29 9.24
N MET A 342 16.68 10.54 8.71
CA MET A 342 15.84 9.53 8.03
C MET A 342 16.52 9.03 6.76
N VAL A 343 17.01 9.92 5.91
CA VAL A 343 17.68 9.59 4.67
C VAL A 343 19.00 8.84 4.91
N SER A 344 19.79 9.28 5.92
CA SER A 344 21.02 8.58 6.31
C SER A 344 20.74 7.17 6.81
N LYS A 345 19.66 6.97 7.58
CA LYS A 345 19.27 5.65 8.05
C LYS A 345 18.77 4.75 6.92
N LEU A 346 18.04 5.29 5.94
CA LEU A 346 17.60 4.55 4.76
C LEU A 346 18.76 4.11 3.85
N ASP A 347 19.86 4.87 3.80
CA ASP A 347 21.05 4.52 3.01
C ASP A 347 21.76 3.24 3.54
N GLU A 348 21.49 2.84 4.79
CA GLU A 348 21.97 1.57 5.32
C GLU A 348 21.25 0.34 4.73
N TYR A 349 20.18 0.54 3.96
CA TYR A 349 19.34 -0.51 3.42
C TYR A 349 19.65 -0.81 1.96
N ASN A 350 19.49 -2.08 1.57
CA ASN A 350 19.57 -2.50 0.19
C ASN A 350 18.16 -2.64 -0.42
N PRO A 351 17.71 -1.69 -1.27
CA PRO A 351 16.37 -1.73 -1.84
C PRO A 351 16.14 -2.94 -2.76
N ALA A 352 17.20 -3.54 -3.33
CA ALA A 352 17.09 -4.73 -4.16
C ALA A 352 16.47 -5.94 -3.43
N THR A 353 16.56 -5.96 -2.09
CA THR A 353 15.94 -7.03 -1.28
C THR A 353 14.42 -7.07 -1.32
N LEU A 354 13.77 -6.00 -1.76
CA LEU A 354 12.33 -5.99 -2.02
C LEU A 354 11.93 -6.82 -3.24
N SER A 355 12.91 -7.16 -4.12
CA SER A 355 12.63 -7.68 -5.45
C SER A 355 12.52 -9.20 -5.58
N GLU A 356 12.67 -9.94 -4.51
CA GLU A 356 12.93 -11.37 -4.60
C GLU A 356 11.74 -12.24 -5.04
N GLU A 357 10.54 -11.87 -4.64
CA GLU A 357 9.33 -12.63 -4.97
C GLU A 357 8.09 -11.73 -5.01
N PRO A 358 7.84 -11.01 -6.12
CA PRO A 358 6.65 -10.14 -6.22
C PRO A 358 5.33 -10.89 -6.04
N ALA A 359 5.25 -12.15 -6.51
CA ALA A 359 4.08 -13.00 -6.33
C ALA A 359 3.76 -13.36 -4.87
N LYS A 360 4.75 -13.21 -3.97
CA LYS A 360 4.60 -13.44 -2.52
C LYS A 360 4.66 -12.14 -1.72
N SER A 361 4.41 -11.00 -2.36
CA SER A 361 4.38 -9.70 -1.68
C SER A 361 3.42 -9.74 -0.49
N ARG A 362 3.85 -9.11 0.59
CA ARG A 362 3.09 -8.98 1.84
C ARG A 362 2.99 -7.50 2.20
N ASP A 363 2.13 -7.19 3.15
CA ASP A 363 2.00 -5.83 3.65
C ASP A 363 3.26 -5.42 4.44
N LEU A 364 4.21 -4.83 3.72
CA LEU A 364 5.51 -4.39 4.25
C LEU A 364 5.36 -3.32 5.33
N LEU A 365 4.39 -2.44 5.18
CA LEU A 365 4.26 -1.23 5.99
C LEU A 365 3.42 -1.43 7.25
N LYS A 366 2.59 -2.46 7.28
CA LYS A 366 1.68 -2.78 8.39
C LYS A 366 2.38 -2.86 9.74
N LYS A 367 3.47 -3.64 9.83
CA LYS A 367 4.18 -3.83 11.09
C LYS A 367 4.83 -2.54 11.59
N LEU A 368 5.39 -1.73 10.69
CA LEU A 368 5.96 -0.44 11.04
C LEU A 368 4.88 0.50 11.61
N TYR A 369 3.75 0.63 10.91
CA TYR A 369 2.63 1.45 11.40
C TYR A 369 2.12 0.98 12.76
N GLN A 370 1.94 -0.34 12.92
CA GLN A 370 1.51 -0.92 14.19
C GLN A 370 2.44 -0.61 15.36
N GLN A 371 3.71 -0.39 15.10
CA GLN A 371 4.67 -0.03 16.15
C GLN A 371 4.71 1.46 16.47
N LEU A 372 4.28 2.34 15.58
CA LEU A 372 4.24 3.78 15.84
C LEU A 372 3.17 4.17 16.87
N PHE A 373 2.12 3.36 16.99
CA PHE A 373 1.03 3.59 17.95
C PHE A 373 0.96 2.47 18.97
N PRO A 374 0.80 2.77 20.27
CA PRO A 374 0.48 1.77 21.27
C PRO A 374 -0.78 0.99 20.88
N LYS A 375 -0.79 -0.32 21.16
CA LYS A 375 -1.88 -1.23 20.81
C LYS A 375 -3.26 -0.73 21.29
N THR A 376 -3.29 -0.20 22.50
CA THR A 376 -4.51 0.33 23.12
C THR A 376 -5.05 1.56 22.40
N LEU A 377 -4.16 2.42 21.88
CA LEU A 377 -4.57 3.61 21.13
C LEU A 377 -5.10 3.25 19.72
N ARG A 378 -4.46 2.30 19.04
CA ARG A 378 -4.94 1.82 17.73
C ARG A 378 -6.37 1.27 17.81
N HIS A 379 -6.67 0.56 18.90
CA HIS A 379 -8.01 0.08 19.17
C HIS A 379 -9.04 1.21 19.26
N ASP A 380 -8.72 2.30 19.97
CA ASP A 380 -9.60 3.47 20.06
C ASP A 380 -9.75 4.21 18.72
N LEU A 381 -8.70 4.19 17.89
CA LEU A 381 -8.74 4.74 16.53
C LEU A 381 -9.57 3.87 15.55
N GLY A 382 -10.01 2.69 15.97
CA GLY A 382 -10.76 1.76 15.12
C GLY A 382 -9.86 1.05 14.08
N GLU A 383 -8.56 1.09 14.27
CA GLU A 383 -7.58 0.54 13.32
C GLU A 383 -7.24 -0.92 13.64
N TYR A 384 -7.93 -1.83 13.00
CA TYR A 384 -7.73 -3.27 13.10
C TYR A 384 -7.10 -3.80 11.81
N TYR A 385 -5.78 -4.03 11.83
CA TYR A 385 -5.08 -4.60 10.70
C TYR A 385 -5.38 -6.08 10.52
N THR A 386 -5.89 -6.44 9.36
CA THR A 386 -6.22 -7.82 9.02
C THR A 386 -4.97 -8.69 8.96
N PRO A 387 -4.86 -9.78 9.74
CA PRO A 387 -3.78 -10.74 9.58
C PRO A 387 -3.77 -11.35 8.17
N ASP A 388 -2.58 -11.60 7.62
CA ASP A 388 -2.43 -12.13 6.26
C ASP A 388 -3.17 -13.46 6.07
N TRP A 389 -3.08 -14.36 7.06
CA TRP A 389 -3.79 -15.65 7.01
C TRP A 389 -5.31 -15.49 6.94
N LEU A 390 -5.87 -14.44 7.59
CA LEU A 390 -7.31 -14.17 7.59
C LEU A 390 -7.74 -13.58 6.24
N ALA A 391 -6.91 -12.72 5.65
CA ALA A 391 -7.15 -12.21 4.30
C ALA A 391 -7.12 -13.33 3.26
N GLU A 392 -6.14 -14.24 3.35
CA GLU A 392 -6.05 -15.42 2.49
C GLU A 392 -7.23 -16.37 2.69
N HIS A 393 -7.62 -16.63 3.95
CA HIS A 393 -8.79 -17.44 4.27
C HIS A 393 -10.06 -16.85 3.65
N THR A 394 -10.26 -15.53 3.79
CA THR A 394 -11.45 -14.84 3.25
C THR A 394 -11.50 -14.94 1.71
N LEU A 395 -10.36 -14.73 1.01
CA LEU A 395 -10.26 -14.94 -0.44
C LEU A 395 -10.60 -16.37 -0.86
N ASN A 396 -10.10 -17.36 -0.11
CA ASN A 396 -10.39 -18.78 -0.39
C ASN A 396 -11.88 -19.11 -0.17
N ARG A 397 -12.54 -18.50 0.84
CA ARG A 397 -13.97 -18.68 1.10
C ARG A 397 -14.88 -18.02 0.05
N LEU A 398 -14.36 -17.05 -0.67
CA LEU A 398 -15.05 -16.47 -1.84
C LEU A 398 -14.93 -17.33 -3.09
N ASP A 399 -14.16 -18.43 -3.05
CA ASP A 399 -13.76 -19.24 -4.22
C ASP A 399 -13.08 -18.38 -5.32
N TYR A 400 -12.32 -17.35 -4.88
CA TYR A 400 -11.54 -16.55 -5.80
C TYR A 400 -10.25 -17.29 -6.16
N ASP A 401 -10.14 -17.69 -7.42
CA ASP A 401 -9.02 -18.49 -7.94
C ASP A 401 -7.83 -17.67 -8.45
N GLY A 402 -7.98 -16.35 -8.56
CA GLY A 402 -6.96 -15.46 -9.11
C GLY A 402 -7.14 -15.13 -10.59
N ASN A 403 -8.29 -15.44 -11.17
CA ASN A 403 -8.58 -15.07 -12.55
C ASN A 403 -8.46 -13.55 -12.76
N PRO A 404 -7.52 -13.06 -13.60
CA PRO A 404 -7.23 -11.64 -13.76
C PRO A 404 -8.36 -10.85 -14.43
N ASP A 405 -9.35 -11.51 -15.07
CA ASP A 405 -10.50 -10.88 -15.71
C ASP A 405 -11.64 -10.57 -14.75
N GLN A 406 -11.58 -11.10 -13.52
CA GLN A 406 -12.58 -10.84 -12.49
C GLN A 406 -12.18 -9.60 -11.69
N ARG A 407 -13.14 -8.71 -11.47
CA ARG A 407 -12.94 -7.45 -10.76
C ARG A 407 -13.22 -7.61 -9.27
N LEU A 408 -12.32 -7.09 -8.46
CA LEU A 408 -12.39 -7.14 -7.00
C LEU A 408 -12.23 -5.72 -6.41
N LEU A 409 -13.06 -5.40 -5.43
CA LEU A 409 -13.02 -4.14 -4.68
C LEU A 409 -12.86 -4.42 -3.19
N ASP A 410 -11.92 -3.73 -2.55
CA ASP A 410 -11.89 -3.52 -1.10
C ASP A 410 -12.34 -2.08 -0.79
N PRO A 411 -13.56 -1.86 -0.24
CA PRO A 411 -14.11 -0.53 -0.02
C PRO A 411 -13.58 0.17 1.25
N SER A 412 -12.67 -0.46 1.99
CA SER A 412 -12.01 0.06 3.21
C SER A 412 -10.62 -0.58 3.34
N CYS A 413 -9.78 -0.37 2.32
CA CYS A 413 -8.61 -1.21 2.08
C CYS A 413 -7.47 -1.07 3.11
N GLY A 414 -7.49 -0.06 3.97
CA GLY A 414 -6.40 0.19 4.91
C GLY A 414 -5.06 0.30 4.18
N SER A 415 -4.05 -0.40 4.65
CA SER A 415 -2.74 -0.50 4.00
C SER A 415 -2.71 -1.41 2.75
N GLY A 416 -3.84 -1.98 2.33
CA GLY A 416 -3.97 -2.78 1.12
C GLY A 416 -3.66 -4.27 1.28
N THR A 417 -3.83 -4.84 2.47
CA THR A 417 -3.56 -6.27 2.72
C THR A 417 -4.34 -7.18 1.76
N PHE A 418 -5.65 -6.97 1.59
CA PHE A 418 -6.46 -7.76 0.65
C PHE A 418 -6.05 -7.53 -0.81
N LEU A 419 -5.69 -6.29 -1.17
CA LEU A 419 -5.25 -5.96 -2.53
C LEU A 419 -3.96 -6.72 -2.90
N VAL A 420 -2.96 -6.69 -2.02
CA VAL A 420 -1.69 -7.40 -2.23
C VAL A 420 -1.90 -8.91 -2.31
N MET A 421 -2.74 -9.48 -1.44
CA MET A 421 -3.05 -10.91 -1.46
C MET A 421 -3.82 -11.31 -2.74
N THR A 422 -4.71 -10.44 -3.23
CA THR A 422 -5.40 -10.62 -4.51
C THR A 422 -4.41 -10.60 -5.67
N ILE A 423 -3.51 -9.62 -5.73
CA ILE A 423 -2.45 -9.55 -6.75
C ILE A 423 -1.58 -10.81 -6.70
N ALA A 424 -1.19 -11.28 -5.52
CA ALA A 424 -0.42 -12.51 -5.38
C ALA A 424 -1.15 -13.73 -5.95
N LYS A 425 -2.47 -13.85 -5.72
CA LYS A 425 -3.29 -14.92 -6.32
C LYS A 425 -3.38 -14.80 -7.85
N ILE A 426 -3.55 -13.59 -8.40
CA ILE A 426 -3.57 -13.36 -9.86
C ILE A 426 -2.23 -13.76 -10.48
N ARG A 427 -1.13 -13.40 -9.86
CA ARG A 427 0.21 -13.77 -10.34
C ARG A 427 0.42 -15.29 -10.31
N HIS A 428 0.00 -15.94 -9.23
CA HIS A 428 0.06 -17.39 -9.12
C HIS A 428 -0.79 -18.08 -10.20
N PHE A 429 -2.02 -17.61 -10.41
CA PHE A 429 -2.88 -18.09 -11.50
C PHE A 429 -2.20 -17.96 -12.86
N TYR A 430 -1.60 -16.81 -13.15
CA TYR A 430 -0.87 -16.57 -14.40
C TYR A 430 0.33 -17.51 -14.56
N GLU A 431 1.10 -17.76 -13.49
CA GLU A 431 2.23 -18.69 -13.51
C GLU A 431 1.79 -20.13 -13.78
N GLU A 432 0.68 -20.58 -13.18
CA GLU A 432 0.14 -21.94 -13.37
C GLU A 432 -0.50 -22.14 -14.73
N HIS A 433 -1.11 -21.11 -15.32
CA HIS A 433 -1.84 -21.18 -16.58
C HIS A 433 -1.12 -20.45 -17.72
N ARG A 434 0.19 -20.25 -17.60
CA ARG A 434 0.96 -19.42 -18.54
C ARG A 434 0.86 -19.88 -19.99
N GLU A 435 0.76 -21.20 -20.23
CA GLU A 435 0.61 -21.77 -21.56
C GLU A 435 -0.79 -21.58 -22.14
N ASP A 436 -1.81 -21.45 -21.29
CA ASP A 436 -3.20 -21.25 -21.66
C ASP A 436 -3.58 -19.74 -21.73
N CYS A 437 -2.80 -18.88 -21.09
CA CYS A 437 -3.01 -17.44 -21.11
C CYS A 437 -2.53 -16.86 -22.44
N ASN A 438 -3.45 -16.28 -23.20
CA ASN A 438 -3.15 -15.62 -24.49
C ASN A 438 -2.72 -14.14 -24.31
N PHE A 439 -2.05 -13.79 -23.19
CA PHE A 439 -1.61 -12.43 -22.88
C PHE A 439 -0.25 -12.43 -22.18
N ASP A 440 0.48 -11.33 -22.32
CA ASP A 440 1.82 -11.14 -21.78
C ASP A 440 1.81 -10.44 -20.40
N GLU A 441 3.01 -10.18 -19.86
CA GLU A 441 3.21 -9.49 -18.58
C GLU A 441 2.69 -8.04 -18.58
N GLY A 442 2.68 -7.38 -19.72
CA GLY A 442 2.12 -6.02 -19.86
C GLY A 442 0.61 -6.04 -19.74
N GLU A 443 -0.04 -6.97 -20.42
CA GLU A 443 -1.48 -7.17 -20.32
C GLU A 443 -1.89 -7.68 -18.92
N LEU A 444 -1.10 -8.56 -18.31
CA LEU A 444 -1.28 -8.96 -16.91
C LEU A 444 -1.27 -7.75 -15.97
N CYS A 445 -0.28 -6.87 -16.11
CA CYS A 445 -0.20 -5.64 -15.32
C CYS A 445 -1.44 -4.77 -15.51
N GLN A 446 -1.88 -4.59 -16.77
CA GLN A 446 -3.06 -3.79 -17.09
C GLN A 446 -4.35 -4.40 -16.52
N LYS A 447 -4.49 -5.73 -16.55
CA LYS A 447 -5.63 -6.44 -15.92
C LYS A 447 -5.62 -6.25 -14.40
N ILE A 448 -4.46 -6.34 -13.73
CA ILE A 448 -4.32 -6.08 -12.30
C ILE A 448 -4.75 -4.63 -11.99
N LEU A 449 -4.24 -3.63 -12.72
CA LEU A 449 -4.57 -2.22 -12.52
C LEU A 449 -6.06 -1.92 -12.76
N ASN A 450 -6.72 -2.62 -13.66
CA ASN A 450 -8.13 -2.40 -13.95
C ASN A 450 -9.08 -3.13 -12.99
N ASN A 451 -8.62 -4.22 -12.37
CA ASN A 451 -9.52 -5.17 -11.72
C ASN A 451 -9.31 -5.32 -10.20
N VAL A 452 -8.17 -4.85 -9.63
CA VAL A 452 -7.91 -4.91 -8.17
C VAL A 452 -7.96 -3.51 -7.59
N ILE A 453 -9.10 -3.15 -6.99
CA ILE A 453 -9.46 -1.77 -6.65
C ILE A 453 -9.57 -1.61 -5.15
N GLY A 454 -9.07 -0.49 -4.59
CA GLY A 454 -9.19 -0.15 -3.18
C GLY A 454 -9.72 1.26 -2.94
N PHE A 455 -10.55 1.41 -1.90
CA PHE A 455 -10.97 2.70 -1.37
C PHE A 455 -10.58 2.82 0.10
N ASP A 456 -10.20 4.01 0.52
CA ASP A 456 -10.10 4.35 1.93
C ASP A 456 -10.30 5.84 2.13
N LEU A 457 -10.78 6.22 3.31
CA LEU A 457 -10.99 7.62 3.69
C LEU A 457 -9.77 8.19 4.44
N ASN A 458 -8.88 7.33 4.92
CA ASN A 458 -7.65 7.74 5.60
C ASN A 458 -6.52 7.99 4.56
N PRO A 459 -6.02 9.24 4.42
CA PRO A 459 -4.97 9.56 3.45
C PRO A 459 -3.69 8.74 3.63
N LEU A 460 -3.35 8.42 4.89
CA LEU A 460 -2.17 7.64 5.21
C LEU A 460 -2.32 6.17 4.79
N ALA A 461 -3.51 5.61 5.02
CA ALA A 461 -3.84 4.26 4.59
C ALA A 461 -3.75 4.13 3.06
N VAL A 462 -4.30 5.09 2.32
CA VAL A 462 -4.21 5.14 0.84
C VAL A 462 -2.75 5.18 0.37
N MET A 463 -1.90 5.99 1.01
CA MET A 463 -0.48 6.07 0.64
C MET A 463 0.25 4.75 0.92
N ALA A 464 -0.02 4.12 2.06
CA ALA A 464 0.53 2.80 2.39
C ALA A 464 0.04 1.73 1.40
N ALA A 465 -1.25 1.72 1.07
CA ALA A 465 -1.83 0.78 0.12
C ALA A 465 -1.24 0.95 -1.29
N ARG A 466 -1.07 2.20 -1.77
CA ARG A 466 -0.41 2.48 -3.06
C ARG A 466 1.04 1.99 -3.08
N THR A 467 1.77 2.15 -1.97
CA THR A 467 3.15 1.67 -1.87
C THR A 467 3.20 0.14 -1.90
N ASN A 468 2.37 -0.53 -1.12
CA ASN A 468 2.29 -1.98 -1.11
C ASN A 468 1.83 -2.54 -2.48
N TYR A 469 0.92 -1.84 -3.15
CA TYR A 469 0.48 -2.17 -4.52
C TYR A 469 1.65 -2.07 -5.51
N LEU A 470 2.44 -0.98 -5.47
CA LEU A 470 3.64 -0.82 -6.29
C LEU A 470 4.67 -1.92 -6.03
N VAL A 471 4.88 -2.31 -4.77
CA VAL A 471 5.76 -3.44 -4.42
C VAL A 471 5.27 -4.72 -5.09
N ALA A 472 3.95 -4.96 -5.08
CA ALA A 472 3.35 -6.19 -5.62
C ALA A 472 3.42 -6.30 -7.16
N ILE A 473 3.42 -5.17 -7.88
CA ILE A 473 3.48 -5.16 -9.36
C ILE A 473 4.81 -4.63 -9.93
N ARG A 474 5.77 -4.36 -9.10
CA ARG A 474 6.98 -3.61 -9.41
C ARG A 474 7.74 -4.09 -10.66
N ASP A 475 7.90 -5.41 -10.85
CA ASP A 475 8.54 -6.04 -12.01
C ASP A 475 7.69 -5.94 -13.30
N LEU A 476 6.38 -5.69 -13.17
CA LEU A 476 5.44 -5.52 -14.27
C LEU A 476 5.34 -4.06 -14.75
N ILE A 477 5.72 -3.10 -13.91
CA ILE A 477 5.61 -1.65 -14.19
C ILE A 477 6.25 -1.26 -15.54
N ARG A 478 7.36 -1.87 -15.90
CA ARG A 478 8.13 -1.58 -17.12
C ARG A 478 7.42 -1.94 -18.43
N TYR A 479 6.40 -2.79 -18.36
CA TYR A 479 5.65 -3.24 -19.53
C TYR A 479 4.42 -2.38 -19.83
N VAL A 480 4.18 -1.32 -19.05
CA VAL A 480 2.98 -0.47 -19.14
C VAL A 480 3.39 1.00 -19.28
N ASP A 481 2.81 1.68 -20.27
CA ASP A 481 3.13 3.07 -20.59
C ASP A 481 2.57 4.09 -19.58
N ARG A 482 1.50 3.76 -18.89
CA ARG A 482 0.86 4.63 -17.89
C ARG A 482 0.29 3.80 -16.75
N ILE A 483 0.61 4.21 -15.54
CA ILE A 483 0.19 3.55 -14.31
C ILE A 483 -0.65 4.51 -13.49
N GLU A 484 -1.91 4.19 -13.32
CA GLU A 484 -2.79 4.78 -12.33
C GLU A 484 -3.12 3.70 -11.31
N ILE A 485 -2.58 3.83 -10.10
CA ILE A 485 -2.77 2.84 -9.03
C ILE A 485 -4.23 2.93 -8.58
N PRO A 486 -5.03 1.85 -8.68
CA PRO A 486 -6.46 1.89 -8.44
C PRO A 486 -6.81 1.88 -6.94
N VAL A 487 -6.16 2.75 -6.18
CA VAL A 487 -6.40 2.99 -4.75
C VAL A 487 -6.73 4.46 -4.57
N TYR A 488 -7.96 4.76 -4.12
CA TYR A 488 -8.49 6.11 -4.12
C TYR A 488 -8.85 6.58 -2.71
N LEU A 489 -8.53 7.87 -2.45
CA LEU A 489 -8.91 8.57 -1.22
C LEU A 489 -10.37 9.04 -1.36
N CYS A 490 -11.30 8.23 -0.93
CA CYS A 490 -12.72 8.54 -1.06
C CYS A 490 -13.58 7.81 -0.02
N ASP A 491 -14.77 8.35 0.19
CA ASP A 491 -15.80 7.71 1.00
C ASP A 491 -16.56 6.69 0.15
N SER A 492 -16.50 5.42 0.53
CA SER A 492 -17.19 4.34 -0.17
C SER A 492 -18.69 4.26 0.12
N ILE A 493 -19.16 4.92 1.17
CA ILE A 493 -20.57 4.98 1.58
C ILE A 493 -21.20 6.30 1.12
N MET A 494 -20.59 7.42 1.55
CA MET A 494 -21.05 8.78 1.24
C MET A 494 -20.45 9.25 -0.08
N THR A 495 -20.89 8.66 -1.19
CA THR A 495 -20.44 9.09 -2.52
C THR A 495 -20.97 10.49 -2.85
N PRO A 496 -20.33 11.27 -3.73
CA PRO A 496 -20.80 12.59 -4.11
C PRO A 496 -22.25 12.65 -4.65
N SER A 497 -22.78 11.54 -5.13
CA SER A 497 -24.20 11.44 -5.52
C SER A 497 -25.16 11.51 -4.33
N GLU A 498 -24.71 11.15 -3.13
CA GLU A 498 -25.52 11.12 -1.93
C GLU A 498 -25.66 12.50 -1.27
N TYR A 499 -24.71 13.40 -1.46
CA TYR A 499 -24.78 14.76 -0.93
C TYR A 499 -25.79 15.66 -1.67
N GLY A 500 -26.14 15.35 -2.92
CA GLY A 500 -26.94 16.21 -3.81
C GLY A 500 -28.48 16.13 -3.64
N SER A 501 -29.01 15.24 -2.81
CA SER A 501 -30.45 15.01 -2.77
C SER A 501 -31.18 15.74 -1.65
N GLY A 502 -31.41 17.04 -1.78
CA GLY A 502 -32.52 17.68 -1.07
C GLY A 502 -32.27 18.86 -0.11
N ARG A 503 -31.02 19.20 0.24
CA ARG A 503 -30.69 20.27 1.19
C ARG A 503 -30.23 21.59 0.52
N LEU A 504 -29.94 21.60 -0.77
CA LEU A 504 -29.34 22.71 -1.52
C LEU A 504 -30.25 23.93 -1.64
N LEU A 505 -31.54 23.78 -1.44
CA LEU A 505 -32.53 24.84 -1.74
C LEU A 505 -32.60 25.98 -0.72
N THR A 506 -32.15 25.80 0.51
CA THR A 506 -32.40 26.77 1.58
C THR A 506 -31.16 27.48 2.12
N GLU A 507 -29.96 26.92 1.96
CA GLU A 507 -28.75 27.47 2.61
C GLU A 507 -27.76 28.14 1.66
N THR A 508 -27.78 27.83 0.36
CA THR A 508 -26.73 28.27 -0.60
C THR A 508 -27.21 29.33 -1.59
N GLY A 509 -28.53 29.62 -1.67
CA GLY A 509 -29.08 30.57 -2.61
C GLY A 509 -29.01 30.17 -4.09
N LEU A 510 -28.71 28.87 -4.38
CA LEU A 510 -28.70 28.33 -5.74
C LEU A 510 -30.14 28.22 -6.30
N ALA A 511 -30.33 28.58 -7.55
CA ALA A 511 -31.62 28.44 -8.21
C ALA A 511 -31.97 26.95 -8.45
N VAL A 512 -33.28 26.66 -8.48
CA VAL A 512 -33.81 25.26 -8.61
C VAL A 512 -33.30 24.54 -9.86
N ASP A 513 -33.04 25.26 -10.94
CA ASP A 513 -32.50 24.78 -12.21
C ASP A 513 -31.00 24.36 -12.14
N GLN A 514 -30.28 24.79 -11.08
CA GLN A 514 -28.87 24.48 -10.88
C GLN A 514 -28.66 23.16 -10.10
N ILE A 515 -29.66 22.63 -9.42
CA ILE A 515 -29.55 21.45 -8.52
C ILE A 515 -29.22 20.17 -9.28
N GLY A 516 -29.74 20.02 -10.51
CA GLY A 516 -29.48 18.87 -11.37
C GLY A 516 -28.11 18.87 -12.08
N SER A 517 -27.44 20.03 -12.10
CA SER A 517 -26.19 20.25 -12.85
C SER A 517 -24.92 20.14 -11.99
N THR A 518 -25.04 19.94 -10.67
CA THR A 518 -23.93 19.94 -9.74
C THR A 518 -23.91 18.73 -8.82
N LYS A 519 -22.70 18.35 -8.38
CA LYS A 519 -22.46 17.45 -7.27
C LYS A 519 -21.62 18.16 -6.22
N GLU A 520 -22.03 18.07 -4.95
CA GLU A 520 -21.37 18.73 -3.84
C GLU A 520 -20.27 17.87 -3.25
N LEU A 521 -19.11 18.48 -2.95
CA LEU A 521 -18.03 17.91 -2.17
C LEU A 521 -17.71 18.86 -1.01
N LYS A 522 -17.91 18.41 0.23
CA LYS A 522 -17.61 19.19 1.45
C LYS A 522 -16.16 19.03 1.85
N THR A 523 -15.48 20.13 2.16
CA THR A 523 -14.10 20.15 2.64
C THR A 523 -13.92 21.12 3.82
N ALA A 524 -12.72 21.17 4.38
CA ALA A 524 -12.37 22.04 5.50
C ALA A 524 -12.50 23.55 5.19
N VAL A 525 -12.37 23.93 3.91
CA VAL A 525 -12.24 25.36 3.50
C VAL A 525 -13.39 25.84 2.67
N ALA A 526 -14.09 24.93 1.99
CA ALA A 526 -15.21 25.28 1.10
C ALA A 526 -16.08 24.05 0.77
N ASN A 527 -17.29 24.30 0.29
CA ASN A 527 -18.10 23.31 -0.39
C ASN A 527 -17.87 23.50 -1.89
N PHE A 528 -17.33 22.49 -2.55
CA PHE A 528 -17.11 22.52 -4.00
C PHE A 528 -18.33 21.96 -4.73
N TYR A 529 -18.81 22.69 -5.72
CA TYR A 529 -19.89 22.27 -6.59
C TYR A 529 -19.29 21.86 -7.94
N VAL A 530 -19.17 20.56 -8.18
CA VAL A 530 -18.55 19.99 -9.38
C VAL A 530 -19.63 19.80 -10.45
N PRO A 531 -19.42 20.25 -11.70
CA PRO A 531 -20.40 20.07 -12.78
C PRO A 531 -20.70 18.59 -13.01
N THR A 532 -21.99 18.22 -13.06
CA THR A 532 -22.42 16.81 -13.23
C THR A 532 -21.92 16.24 -14.56
N GLU A 533 -21.84 17.06 -15.61
CA GLU A 533 -21.36 16.64 -16.93
C GLU A 533 -19.89 16.16 -16.95
N ILE A 534 -19.06 16.68 -16.04
CA ILE A 534 -17.68 16.22 -15.84
C ILE A 534 -17.66 14.88 -15.11
N THR A 535 -18.63 14.61 -14.26
CA THR A 535 -18.63 13.43 -13.37
C THR A 535 -19.17 12.16 -14.03
N THR A 536 -19.14 12.07 -15.35
CA THR A 536 -19.65 10.93 -16.11
C THR A 536 -18.59 9.87 -16.42
N SER A 537 -17.31 10.21 -16.35
CA SER A 537 -16.21 9.26 -16.50
C SER A 537 -14.97 9.67 -15.70
N CYS A 538 -14.14 8.71 -15.33
CA CYS A 538 -12.86 8.94 -14.65
C CYS A 538 -11.92 9.81 -15.50
N GLU A 539 -11.91 9.62 -16.81
CA GLU A 539 -11.07 10.37 -17.74
C GLU A 539 -11.46 11.87 -17.73
N LEU A 540 -12.75 12.18 -17.81
CA LEU A 540 -13.24 13.57 -17.77
C LEU A 540 -12.90 14.26 -16.45
N VAL A 541 -13.11 13.59 -15.31
CA VAL A 541 -12.74 14.16 -14.00
C VAL A 541 -11.23 14.36 -13.89
N SER A 542 -10.43 13.41 -14.39
CA SER A 542 -8.97 13.52 -14.36
C SER A 542 -8.46 14.69 -15.21
N LYS A 543 -8.95 14.83 -16.44
CA LYS A 543 -8.63 15.96 -17.33
C LYS A 543 -9.08 17.29 -16.72
N TYR A 544 -10.28 17.30 -16.17
CA TYR A 544 -10.83 18.52 -15.54
C TYR A 544 -10.03 18.95 -14.31
N ALA A 545 -9.67 18.02 -13.45
CA ALA A 545 -8.82 18.31 -12.29
C ALA A 545 -7.44 18.84 -12.72
N GLN A 546 -6.87 18.29 -13.79
CA GLN A 546 -5.62 18.80 -14.35
C GLN A 546 -5.79 20.22 -14.93
N ALA A 547 -6.85 20.49 -15.69
CA ALA A 547 -7.14 21.81 -16.22
C ALA A 547 -7.33 22.86 -15.10
N LEU A 548 -8.04 22.50 -14.03
CA LEU A 548 -8.18 23.35 -12.84
C LEU A 548 -6.82 23.67 -12.21
N GLU A 549 -5.96 22.66 -12.01
CA GLU A 549 -4.64 22.84 -11.40
C GLU A 549 -3.73 23.73 -12.27
N ASP A 550 -3.68 23.46 -13.57
CA ASP A 550 -2.81 24.18 -14.51
C ASP A 550 -3.27 25.65 -14.69
N CYS A 551 -4.56 25.89 -14.86
CA CYS A 551 -5.09 27.25 -15.02
C CYS A 551 -4.92 28.10 -13.76
N VAL A 552 -5.15 27.54 -12.56
CA VAL A 552 -4.91 28.26 -11.31
C VAL A 552 -3.42 28.57 -11.14
N LYS A 553 -2.55 27.62 -11.41
CA LYS A 553 -1.10 27.79 -11.32
C LYS A 553 -0.57 28.86 -12.28
N ASN A 554 -1.13 28.93 -13.48
CA ASN A 554 -0.75 29.90 -14.51
C ASN A 554 -1.42 31.27 -14.30
N GLY A 555 -2.34 31.43 -13.34
CA GLY A 555 -3.05 32.67 -13.07
C GLY A 555 -4.07 33.06 -14.15
N ASN A 556 -4.61 32.07 -14.86
CA ASN A 556 -5.57 32.26 -15.93
C ASN A 556 -6.88 32.91 -15.39
N SER A 557 -7.54 33.69 -16.24
CA SER A 557 -8.88 34.20 -15.97
C SER A 557 -9.94 33.09 -16.08
N GLN A 558 -11.15 33.34 -15.60
CA GLN A 558 -12.29 32.43 -15.76
C GLN A 558 -12.59 32.09 -17.21
N ALA A 559 -12.50 33.12 -18.10
CA ALA A 559 -12.72 32.91 -19.52
C ALA A 559 -11.65 32.02 -20.18
N GLU A 560 -10.39 32.24 -19.86
CA GLU A 560 -9.28 31.39 -20.34
C GLU A 560 -9.37 29.96 -19.80
N PHE A 561 -9.86 29.78 -18.56
CA PHE A 561 -10.13 28.44 -18.03
C PHE A 561 -11.23 27.72 -18.82
N ILE A 562 -12.33 28.41 -19.16
CA ILE A 562 -13.42 27.83 -19.97
C ILE A 562 -12.91 27.47 -21.38
N GLU A 563 -12.16 28.36 -22.02
CA GLU A 563 -11.54 28.13 -23.32
C GLU A 563 -10.60 26.87 -23.26
N HIS A 564 -9.73 26.80 -22.23
CA HIS A 564 -8.88 25.67 -22.03
C HIS A 564 -9.66 24.35 -21.86
N CYS A 565 -10.76 24.37 -21.10
CA CYS A 565 -11.62 23.18 -20.97
C CYS A 565 -12.23 22.78 -22.34
N GLN A 566 -12.63 23.72 -23.16
CA GLN A 566 -13.17 23.43 -24.50
C GLN A 566 -12.09 22.85 -25.45
N ASP A 567 -10.88 23.42 -25.41
CA ASP A 567 -9.73 22.94 -26.19
C ASP A 567 -9.33 21.50 -25.82
N GLU A 568 -9.43 21.13 -24.54
CA GLU A 568 -9.20 19.77 -24.03
C GLU A 568 -10.39 18.82 -24.29
N GLY A 569 -11.46 19.30 -24.96
CA GLY A 569 -12.63 18.50 -25.27
C GLY A 569 -13.51 18.19 -24.06
N LEU A 570 -13.41 18.97 -22.99
CA LEU A 570 -14.25 18.81 -21.81
C LEU A 570 -15.67 19.42 -22.07
N PRO A 571 -16.75 18.77 -21.59
CA PRO A 571 -18.07 19.35 -21.70
C PRO A 571 -18.20 20.56 -20.78
N VAL A 572 -18.72 21.72 -21.35
CA VAL A 572 -18.92 22.98 -20.62
C VAL A 572 -20.35 23.50 -20.92
N GLN A 573 -21.37 22.68 -20.58
CA GLN A 573 -22.76 23.07 -20.79
C GLN A 573 -23.26 24.00 -19.69
N ALA A 574 -22.91 23.73 -18.43
CA ALA A 574 -23.24 24.55 -17.28
C ALA A 574 -22.10 25.54 -16.94
N GLN A 575 -21.72 26.42 -17.87
CA GLN A 575 -20.55 27.28 -17.77
C GLN A 575 -20.44 28.01 -16.42
N HIS A 576 -21.55 28.55 -15.88
CA HIS A 576 -21.58 29.28 -14.60
C HIS A 576 -21.12 28.41 -13.40
N VAL A 577 -21.33 27.06 -13.46
CA VAL A 577 -20.87 26.12 -12.42
C VAL A 577 -19.35 25.96 -12.50
N HIS A 578 -18.82 25.80 -13.70
CA HIS A 578 -17.36 25.69 -13.93
C HIS A 578 -16.66 26.98 -13.47
N GLU A 579 -17.18 28.14 -13.83
CA GLU A 579 -16.66 29.45 -13.40
C GLU A 579 -16.73 29.62 -11.87
N GLY A 580 -17.82 29.13 -11.24
CA GLY A 580 -18.01 29.16 -9.80
C GLY A 580 -16.97 28.32 -9.06
N LEU A 581 -16.74 27.08 -9.49
CA LEU A 581 -15.73 26.20 -8.94
C LEU A 581 -14.31 26.77 -9.12
N TYR A 582 -13.99 27.24 -10.33
CA TYR A 582 -12.68 27.82 -10.64
C TYR A 582 -12.41 29.08 -9.80
N ARG A 583 -13.39 29.97 -9.67
CA ARG A 583 -13.30 31.17 -8.83
C ARG A 583 -13.00 30.84 -7.37
N GLU A 584 -13.62 29.79 -6.84
CA GLU A 584 -13.37 29.36 -5.48
C GLU A 584 -11.94 28.82 -5.30
N LEU A 585 -11.42 28.06 -6.27
CA LEU A 585 -10.03 27.60 -6.25
C LEU A 585 -9.03 28.76 -6.36
N VAL A 586 -9.29 29.76 -7.22
CA VAL A 586 -8.47 30.96 -7.32
C VAL A 586 -8.52 31.77 -6.02
N ARG A 587 -9.68 31.90 -5.37
CA ARG A 587 -9.82 32.54 -4.06
C ARG A 587 -8.95 31.84 -3.00
N LEU A 588 -8.98 30.51 -2.98
CA LEU A 588 -8.17 29.74 -2.06
C LEU A 588 -6.66 29.89 -2.37
N ASP A 589 -6.30 30.01 -3.63
CA ASP A 589 -4.90 30.24 -4.03
C ASP A 589 -4.39 31.61 -3.56
N GLN A 590 -5.20 32.68 -3.71
CA GLN A 590 -4.87 34.02 -3.25
C GLN A 590 -4.61 34.10 -1.73
N VAL A 591 -5.26 33.25 -0.94
CA VAL A 591 -5.04 33.15 0.52
C VAL A 591 -4.06 32.04 0.90
N ASN A 592 -3.33 31.49 -0.06
CA ASN A 592 -2.37 30.38 0.12
C ASN A 592 -3.00 29.12 0.74
N GLN A 593 -4.26 28.84 0.45
CA GLN A 593 -4.98 27.64 0.90
C GLN A 593 -5.26 26.64 -0.23
N ASN A 594 -4.75 26.89 -1.43
CA ASN A 594 -4.86 25.96 -2.58
C ASN A 594 -3.66 25.00 -2.65
N GLY A 595 -3.76 23.98 -3.51
CA GLY A 595 -2.69 23.06 -3.89
C GLY A 595 -3.05 21.59 -3.86
N ILE A 596 -4.24 21.23 -3.35
CA ILE A 596 -4.67 19.82 -3.23
C ILE A 596 -6.11 19.58 -3.71
N TRP A 597 -6.91 20.65 -3.86
CA TRP A 597 -8.37 20.52 -4.02
C TRP A 597 -8.78 19.85 -5.32
N ALA A 598 -8.14 20.18 -6.44
CA ALA A 598 -8.42 19.55 -7.72
C ALA A 598 -8.19 18.02 -7.65
N ARG A 599 -7.14 17.58 -6.96
CA ARG A 599 -6.81 16.16 -6.77
C ARG A 599 -7.76 15.48 -5.78
N ILE A 600 -8.19 16.16 -4.72
CA ILE A 600 -9.20 15.65 -3.79
C ILE A 600 -10.54 15.49 -4.52
N ILE A 601 -10.95 16.45 -5.37
CA ILE A 601 -12.14 16.32 -6.21
C ILE A 601 -12.05 15.07 -7.08
N LYS A 602 -10.93 14.85 -7.78
CA LYS A 602 -10.73 13.65 -8.62
C LYS A 602 -10.95 12.37 -7.82
N ASN A 603 -10.28 12.22 -6.68
CA ASN A 603 -10.36 11.03 -5.86
C ASN A 603 -11.76 10.77 -5.29
N ALA A 604 -12.43 11.83 -4.79
CA ALA A 604 -13.75 11.73 -4.19
C ALA A 604 -14.83 11.20 -5.16
N PHE A 605 -14.62 11.36 -6.46
CA PHE A 605 -15.55 10.89 -7.50
C PHE A 605 -15.25 9.48 -8.00
N ALA A 606 -14.12 8.85 -7.61
CA ALA A 606 -13.73 7.51 -8.04
C ALA A 606 -14.85 6.45 -7.83
N PRO A 607 -15.59 6.42 -6.71
CA PRO A 607 -16.66 5.45 -6.50
C PRO A 607 -17.75 5.44 -7.57
N LEU A 608 -17.91 6.54 -8.31
CA LEU A 608 -18.94 6.64 -9.36
C LEU A 608 -18.51 5.96 -10.68
N PHE A 609 -17.23 5.73 -10.89
CA PHE A 609 -16.69 5.29 -12.19
C PHE A 609 -16.24 3.85 -12.23
N ILE A 610 -15.97 3.23 -11.09
CA ILE A 610 -15.46 1.86 -11.10
C ILE A 610 -16.47 0.84 -11.63
N GLY A 611 -17.76 1.19 -11.67
CA GLY A 611 -18.81 0.29 -12.06
C GLY A 611 -19.00 -0.88 -11.09
N LYS A 612 -19.65 -1.97 -11.57
CA LYS A 612 -19.90 -3.16 -10.74
C LYS A 612 -18.72 -4.14 -10.82
N VAL A 613 -18.44 -4.80 -9.70
CA VAL A 613 -17.36 -5.77 -9.53
C VAL A 613 -17.91 -7.17 -9.25
N ASP A 614 -17.11 -8.19 -9.52
CA ASP A 614 -17.46 -9.60 -9.29
C ASP A 614 -17.36 -9.96 -7.80
N PHE A 615 -16.35 -9.37 -7.11
CA PHE A 615 -16.08 -9.61 -5.72
C PHE A 615 -15.93 -8.29 -4.95
N VAL A 616 -16.51 -8.26 -3.76
CA VAL A 616 -16.21 -7.24 -2.74
C VAL A 616 -15.61 -7.95 -1.54
N ILE A 617 -14.45 -7.51 -1.09
CA ILE A 617 -13.75 -8.12 0.05
C ILE A 617 -13.26 -7.00 0.98
N GLY A 618 -13.11 -7.28 2.25
CA GLY A 618 -12.53 -6.29 3.16
C GLY A 618 -12.77 -6.59 4.65
N ASN A 619 -12.18 -5.73 5.45
CA ASN A 619 -12.43 -5.63 6.88
C ASN A 619 -12.93 -4.20 7.17
N PRO A 620 -14.26 -3.93 7.09
CA PRO A 620 -14.80 -2.60 7.31
C PRO A 620 -14.53 -2.10 8.72
N PRO A 621 -14.46 -0.78 8.96
CA PRO A 621 -14.14 -0.23 10.27
C PRO A 621 -15.16 -0.66 11.34
N TRP A 622 -14.65 -1.06 12.52
CA TRP A 622 -15.43 -1.51 13.67
C TRP A 622 -15.71 -0.34 14.62
N VAL A 623 -16.48 0.63 14.14
CA VAL A 623 -16.80 1.86 14.85
C VAL A 623 -18.32 1.93 15.08
N ASN A 624 -18.71 2.31 16.29
CA ASN A 624 -20.13 2.55 16.57
C ASN A 624 -20.59 3.88 16.01
N TYR A 625 -21.81 3.92 15.47
CA TYR A 625 -22.43 5.09 14.87
C TYR A 625 -22.40 6.34 15.78
N GLU A 626 -22.53 6.17 17.10
CA GLU A 626 -22.51 7.28 18.06
C GLU A 626 -21.14 7.97 18.19
N HIS A 627 -20.06 7.28 17.87
CA HIS A 627 -18.70 7.82 17.97
C HIS A 627 -18.30 8.63 16.73
N LEU A 628 -19.09 8.59 15.66
CA LEU A 628 -18.83 9.38 14.46
C LEU A 628 -19.09 10.88 14.73
N PRO A 629 -18.39 11.79 14.04
CA PRO A 629 -18.67 13.23 14.09
C PRO A 629 -20.13 13.55 13.81
N ALA A 630 -20.67 14.55 14.49
CA ALA A 630 -22.10 14.88 14.43
C ALA A 630 -22.58 15.15 13.00
N ASP A 631 -21.83 15.93 12.24
CA ASP A 631 -22.17 16.31 10.84
C ASP A 631 -22.15 15.09 9.92
N TYR A 632 -21.18 14.17 10.11
CA TYR A 632 -21.08 12.93 9.33
C TYR A 632 -22.23 11.97 9.66
N ARG A 633 -22.58 11.83 10.96
CA ARG A 633 -23.75 11.05 11.40
C ARG A 633 -25.04 11.57 10.78
N GLU A 634 -25.22 12.87 10.77
CA GLU A 634 -26.42 13.50 10.21
C GLU A 634 -26.52 13.23 8.71
N ALA A 635 -25.41 13.37 7.99
CA ALA A 635 -25.33 13.07 6.56
C ALA A 635 -25.65 11.60 6.26
N MET A 636 -25.11 10.68 7.04
CA MET A 636 -25.33 9.23 6.87
C MET A 636 -26.75 8.77 7.28
N ALA A 637 -27.47 9.54 8.09
CA ALA A 637 -28.78 9.13 8.58
C ALA A 637 -29.77 8.79 7.45
N SER A 638 -29.69 9.47 6.31
CA SER A 638 -30.51 9.18 5.13
C SER A 638 -30.25 7.77 4.57
N ILE A 639 -29.00 7.33 4.53
CA ILE A 639 -28.59 6.03 4.01
C ILE A 639 -29.00 4.92 5.02
N TRP A 640 -28.80 5.14 6.32
CA TRP A 640 -29.29 4.23 7.36
C TRP A 640 -30.81 4.01 7.27
N ASN A 641 -31.58 5.07 7.02
CA ASN A 641 -33.03 4.99 6.85
C ASN A 641 -33.40 4.28 5.52
N ARG A 642 -32.68 4.55 4.43
CA ARG A 642 -32.88 3.90 3.11
C ARG A 642 -32.79 2.37 3.23
N TYR A 643 -31.80 1.87 3.93
CA TYR A 643 -31.59 0.44 4.14
C TYR A 643 -32.38 -0.10 5.34
N GLU A 644 -33.14 0.75 6.03
CA GLU A 644 -33.91 0.41 7.24
C GLU A 644 -33.05 -0.31 8.32
N LEU A 645 -31.81 0.12 8.49
CA LEU A 645 -30.86 -0.51 9.41
C LEU A 645 -31.14 -0.15 10.87
N PHE A 646 -31.79 0.97 11.15
CA PHE A 646 -32.22 1.30 12.51
C PHE A 646 -33.37 0.43 12.97
N PRO A 647 -33.42 0.00 14.26
CA PRO A 647 -34.51 -0.79 14.82
C PRO A 647 -35.84 -0.03 14.69
N LYS A 648 -36.90 -0.71 14.24
CA LYS A 648 -38.23 -0.11 14.16
C LYS A 648 -38.87 -0.05 15.57
N GLY A 649 -39.29 1.16 15.97
CA GLY A 649 -40.28 1.36 17.05
C GLY A 649 -39.79 2.00 18.35
N GLY A 650 -40.45 3.07 18.75
CA GLY A 650 -40.54 3.65 20.07
C GLY A 650 -39.27 4.19 20.70
N TRP A 651 -39.28 4.38 22.01
CA TRP A 651 -38.13 4.90 22.76
C TRP A 651 -36.93 3.94 22.78
N ARG A 652 -37.13 2.63 22.57
CA ARG A 652 -36.03 1.67 22.33
C ARG A 652 -35.20 2.00 21.10
N ALA A 653 -35.78 2.60 20.05
CA ALA A 653 -35.05 3.05 18.86
C ALA A 653 -34.08 4.22 19.15
N ARG A 654 -34.38 5.03 20.19
CA ARG A 654 -33.49 6.11 20.62
C ARG A 654 -32.25 5.61 21.34
N PHE A 655 -32.39 4.55 22.15
CA PHE A 655 -31.27 3.93 22.86
C PHE A 655 -30.50 2.94 21.99
N ALA A 656 -31.13 2.31 21.01
CA ALA A 656 -30.46 1.39 20.09
C ALA A 656 -29.60 2.10 19.04
N LYS A 657 -29.77 3.40 18.85
CA LYS A 657 -28.88 4.19 17.96
C LYS A 657 -27.42 4.19 18.44
N GLY A 658 -27.17 4.05 19.73
CA GLY A 658 -25.85 4.13 20.32
C GLY A 658 -24.93 2.93 20.05
N ASN A 659 -25.46 1.72 19.85
CA ASN A 659 -24.66 0.50 19.69
C ASN A 659 -24.77 -0.09 18.28
N THR A 660 -24.81 0.75 17.25
CA THR A 660 -24.99 0.31 15.88
C THR A 660 -23.65 0.38 15.15
N ASP A 661 -23.14 -0.78 14.73
CA ASP A 661 -21.85 -0.94 14.10
C ASP A 661 -21.86 -0.42 12.64
N LEU A 662 -20.86 0.38 12.28
CA LEU A 662 -20.69 0.95 10.95
C LEU A 662 -20.54 -0.14 9.88
N ALA A 663 -20.00 -1.31 10.22
CA ALA A 663 -19.86 -2.45 9.32
C ALA A 663 -21.19 -2.91 8.69
N MET A 664 -22.33 -2.62 9.35
CA MET A 664 -23.67 -2.92 8.81
C MET A 664 -23.97 -2.10 7.55
N ILE A 665 -23.73 -0.79 7.60
CA ILE A 665 -24.00 0.09 6.44
C ILE A 665 -22.97 -0.16 5.34
N PHE A 666 -21.70 -0.46 5.71
CA PHE A 666 -20.70 -0.87 4.74
C PHE A 666 -21.15 -2.08 3.93
N THR A 667 -21.67 -3.13 4.60
CA THR A 667 -22.17 -4.33 3.92
C THR A 667 -23.28 -4.00 2.92
N TYR A 668 -24.27 -3.23 3.36
CA TYR A 668 -25.43 -2.90 2.50
C TYR A 668 -25.03 -1.98 1.35
N SER A 669 -24.25 -0.94 1.63
CA SER A 669 -23.77 -0.01 0.63
C SER A 669 -22.84 -0.69 -0.39
N ALA A 670 -21.96 -1.58 0.06
CA ALA A 670 -21.06 -2.32 -0.83
C ALA A 670 -21.83 -3.22 -1.81
N ILE A 671 -22.85 -3.94 -1.33
CA ILE A 671 -23.70 -4.78 -2.18
C ILE A 671 -24.52 -3.93 -3.16
N ASP A 672 -25.07 -2.80 -2.67
CA ASP A 672 -25.94 -1.97 -3.50
C ASP A 672 -25.16 -1.18 -4.55
N ASN A 673 -24.05 -0.54 -4.15
CA ASN A 673 -23.33 0.36 -5.02
C ASN A 673 -22.33 -0.37 -5.94
N TYR A 674 -21.70 -1.46 -5.50
CA TYR A 674 -20.53 -2.00 -6.19
C TYR A 674 -20.67 -3.44 -6.68
N LEU A 675 -21.52 -4.29 -6.06
CA LEU A 675 -21.56 -5.70 -6.42
C LEU A 675 -22.43 -5.96 -7.66
N LYS A 676 -21.94 -6.79 -8.59
CA LYS A 676 -22.73 -7.33 -9.71
C LYS A 676 -23.85 -8.23 -9.22
N GLU A 677 -24.83 -8.47 -10.05
CA GLU A 677 -25.78 -9.56 -9.84
C GLU A 677 -25.02 -10.90 -9.82
N ASN A 678 -25.31 -11.75 -8.83
CA ASN A 678 -24.57 -12.98 -8.52
C ASN A 678 -23.10 -12.80 -8.09
N GLY A 679 -22.64 -11.57 -7.88
CA GLY A 679 -21.33 -11.30 -7.28
C GLY A 679 -21.27 -11.75 -5.83
N LYS A 680 -20.07 -11.95 -5.29
CA LYS A 680 -19.83 -12.43 -3.93
C LYS A 680 -19.21 -11.35 -3.05
N LEU A 681 -19.63 -11.27 -1.79
CA LEU A 681 -19.04 -10.39 -0.77
C LEU A 681 -18.46 -11.23 0.38
N GLY A 682 -17.22 -10.94 0.76
CA GLY A 682 -16.55 -11.53 1.92
C GLY A 682 -16.02 -10.45 2.85
N PHE A 683 -16.66 -10.26 3.98
CA PHE A 683 -16.27 -9.27 4.99
C PHE A 683 -15.89 -9.93 6.31
N VAL A 684 -14.87 -9.37 6.95
CA VAL A 684 -14.52 -9.66 8.34
C VAL A 684 -15.33 -8.71 9.23
N LEU A 685 -16.26 -9.26 9.99
CA LEU A 685 -17.24 -8.47 10.76
C LEU A 685 -17.15 -8.80 12.26
N THR A 686 -17.58 -7.84 13.09
CA THR A 686 -17.78 -8.10 14.52
C THR A 686 -18.97 -9.03 14.74
N GLN A 687 -18.91 -9.87 15.76
CA GLN A 687 -20.02 -10.76 16.13
C GLN A 687 -21.31 -9.99 16.48
N SER A 688 -21.18 -8.73 16.88
CA SER A 688 -22.28 -7.83 17.24
C SER A 688 -23.34 -7.70 16.14
N VAL A 689 -22.97 -7.75 14.85
CA VAL A 689 -23.92 -7.65 13.72
C VAL A 689 -24.92 -8.82 13.69
N PHE A 690 -24.54 -9.98 14.22
CA PHE A 690 -25.41 -11.16 14.30
C PHE A 690 -26.14 -11.30 15.63
N GLN A 691 -25.56 -10.84 16.74
CA GLN A 691 -26.09 -11.09 18.10
C GLN A 691 -26.81 -9.88 18.71
N SER A 692 -26.35 -8.64 18.42
CA SER A 692 -26.93 -7.45 19.06
C SER A 692 -28.40 -7.23 18.66
N SER A 693 -29.21 -6.79 19.59
CA SER A 693 -30.59 -6.37 19.31
C SER A 693 -30.64 -5.12 18.42
N SER A 694 -29.64 -4.25 18.51
CA SER A 694 -29.49 -3.05 17.65
C SER A 694 -29.27 -3.42 16.19
N ALA A 695 -28.72 -4.58 15.88
CA ALA A 695 -28.46 -5.09 14.52
C ALA A 695 -29.67 -5.81 13.88
N SER A 696 -30.86 -5.69 14.42
CA SER A 696 -32.06 -6.34 13.86
C SER A 696 -32.39 -5.91 12.43
N GLY A 697 -32.07 -4.68 12.06
CA GLY A 697 -32.19 -4.17 10.69
C GLY A 697 -31.25 -4.87 9.70
N TYR A 698 -30.01 -5.12 10.13
CA TYR A 698 -29.01 -5.84 9.33
C TYR A 698 -29.45 -7.27 8.98
N ARG A 699 -29.99 -7.98 9.93
CA ARG A 699 -30.43 -9.39 9.76
C ARG A 699 -31.66 -9.59 8.88
N ARG A 700 -32.19 -8.55 8.26
CA ARG A 700 -33.23 -8.68 7.24
C ARG A 700 -32.70 -9.08 5.87
N PHE A 701 -31.40 -8.88 5.61
CA PHE A 701 -30.68 -9.21 4.38
C PHE A 701 -31.40 -8.72 3.11
N LYS A 702 -31.94 -7.49 3.21
CA LYS A 702 -32.78 -6.92 2.16
C LYS A 702 -32.41 -5.46 1.92
N ILE A 703 -31.93 -5.15 0.73
CA ILE A 703 -31.55 -3.80 0.33
C ILE A 703 -32.78 -2.99 -0.09
N HIS A 704 -33.57 -3.53 -1.02
CA HIS A 704 -34.83 -2.97 -1.51
C HIS A 704 -35.90 -4.03 -1.62
N ILE A 705 -37.14 -3.63 -2.01
CA ILE A 705 -38.23 -4.58 -2.21
C ILE A 705 -37.86 -5.71 -3.18
N ASN A 706 -37.10 -5.37 -4.23
CA ASN A 706 -36.72 -6.31 -5.28
C ASN A 706 -35.26 -6.77 -5.21
N LYS A 707 -34.44 -6.33 -4.23
CA LYS A 707 -33.03 -6.66 -4.11
C LYS A 707 -32.75 -7.26 -2.74
N LYS A 708 -32.45 -8.55 -2.70
CA LYS A 708 -32.09 -9.31 -1.51
C LYS A 708 -30.70 -9.91 -1.71
N PHE A 709 -30.04 -10.22 -0.63
CA PHE A 709 -28.84 -11.03 -0.63
C PHE A 709 -28.96 -12.18 0.37
N ASN A 710 -28.22 -13.25 0.12
CA ASN A 710 -28.22 -14.44 0.96
C ASN A 710 -26.86 -14.64 1.58
N ILE A 711 -26.81 -14.94 2.87
CA ILE A 711 -25.58 -15.40 3.50
C ILE A 711 -25.36 -16.86 3.09
N GLN A 712 -24.21 -17.13 2.48
CA GLN A 712 -23.81 -18.48 2.07
C GLN A 712 -23.03 -19.19 3.17
N LEU A 713 -22.16 -18.43 3.88
CA LEU A 713 -21.25 -18.98 4.87
C LEU A 713 -20.98 -17.92 5.97
N VAL A 714 -20.83 -18.38 7.19
CA VAL A 714 -20.31 -17.61 8.33
C VAL A 714 -19.28 -18.49 9.03
N ASP A 715 -18.02 -18.05 9.06
CA ASP A 715 -16.96 -18.66 9.84
C ASP A 715 -16.85 -17.91 11.18
N ASP A 716 -17.23 -18.56 12.28
CA ASP A 716 -17.09 -17.98 13.62
C ASP A 716 -15.65 -18.12 14.13
N MET A 717 -14.95 -16.99 14.19
CA MET A 717 -13.54 -16.89 14.61
C MET A 717 -13.38 -16.46 16.09
N SER A 718 -14.47 -16.40 16.86
CA SER A 718 -14.47 -15.92 18.26
C SER A 718 -13.50 -16.67 19.19
N ASN A 719 -13.26 -17.95 18.91
CA ASN A 719 -12.31 -18.78 19.67
C ASN A 719 -10.83 -18.56 19.29
N PHE A 720 -10.55 -17.93 18.17
CA PHE A 720 -9.17 -17.74 17.67
C PHE A 720 -8.58 -16.38 18.01
N GLN A 721 -9.42 -15.40 18.41
CA GLN A 721 -9.02 -14.01 18.64
C GLN A 721 -8.07 -13.49 17.55
N PRO A 722 -8.51 -13.42 16.29
CA PRO A 722 -7.63 -13.13 15.15
C PRO A 722 -7.00 -11.75 15.20
N PHE A 723 -7.56 -10.85 15.98
CA PHE A 723 -7.05 -9.49 16.17
C PHE A 723 -6.46 -9.32 17.56
N ASP A 724 -5.24 -8.85 17.59
CA ASP A 724 -4.57 -8.51 18.84
C ASP A 724 -5.35 -7.44 19.62
N GLY A 725 -5.97 -7.81 20.74
CA GLY A 725 -6.67 -6.90 21.65
C GLY A 725 -8.12 -6.61 21.32
N ALA A 726 -8.72 -7.23 20.32
CA ALA A 726 -10.17 -7.27 20.18
C ALA A 726 -10.75 -8.21 21.24
N THR A 727 -11.73 -7.74 22.04
CA THR A 727 -12.46 -8.52 23.05
C THR A 727 -13.79 -9.00 22.48
#